data_0f71d09c83ef2220bfaa4960dfbea0b8
#
_entry.id   0f71d09c83ef2220bfaa4960dfbea0b8
#
_cell.length_a   1.000
_cell.length_b   1.000
_cell.length_c   1.000
_cell.angle_alpha   90.00
_cell.angle_beta   90.00
_cell.angle_gamma   90.00
#
_symmetry.space_group_name_H-M   'P 1'
#
loop_
_entity.id
_entity.type
_entity.pdbx_description
1 polymer ?
#
loop_
_entity_poly.entity_id
_entity_poly.type
_entity_poly.pdbx_seq_one_letter_code
_entity_poly.pdbx_strand_id
1 'polypeptide(L)'
;MTETELTIEQRALDIVKQELNQYSSKQIDTVLALLEDGNTVPFIARYRKDQTGSLDEVQIREIEERNRYLVNFEKRKDEVIRLIDEQEKLTDEILNDLMKAKTLTALEDIYRPFKQKKRTKATIAKEAGLEPLAEFLLACTADDVEAKAATFVNEEKEILTVEDALNGALEIIAEKVSDNAHYRKLLREYTVQKAMLVTSLKDEEKDEKHVYEMYYDYQELVKTIVPHRILAVNRAEKEGVVKVSLEVDTTIPLEKIMKKEISNAASPSATYIKAAIEDSVKRFIAPAIEREIRSELTEKAQTQAIEIFGENLQNLLLQAPMKGHVILGLDPAYRTGCKLAIIDETGKVLDKAVIYPHQGASDFKRAQAGTTFKKLLEDYQVTLVAIGNGTASRESEAFVSEQIKGINRKIYYTIVSEAGASVYSASEIARKEFPDYQVEERSAVSIARRLQDPLAELVKIDPKAVGVGQYQHDVSQKQLDAKLDIVVETAVNKVGVNVNTASAALLEHIAGLTKTTAANVVAYRDENGKFTNRSQLKKVPRLGPKAFEQAVGFLRIVDGKNPLDGTDIHPESYEFAEKILEKIQATKVEIGTEKVEQALSTLDKKALSTELGIGLETLELIFAGLTKPGRDPREEVDPPILRSDVLTMEDIQVGMELQGTIRNVVDFGAFVDIGVKQDGLVHISRMKKGFVKHPSDVVSVGDIVTVWVTEIDMKKGRVSLSMLLPVEKEG
;
A
#
# COMPACT_ATOMS: atom_id res chain seq x y z
N MET A 1 14.99 14.29 36.92
CA MET A 1 14.42 15.15 35.86
C MET A 1 12.94 14.80 35.78
N THR A 2 12.07 15.77 35.99
CA THR A 2 10.62 15.58 35.84
C THR A 2 10.26 15.48 34.35
N GLU A 3 9.20 14.79 33.98
CA GLU A 3 8.76 14.63 32.58
C GLU A 3 8.63 15.96 31.81
N THR A 4 8.49 17.07 32.51
CA THR A 4 8.40 18.42 31.95
C THR A 4 9.74 19.04 31.52
N GLU A 5 10.88 18.43 31.85
CA GLU A 5 12.20 18.91 31.45
C GLU A 5 12.76 18.26 30.17
N LEU A 6 12.09 17.19 29.65
CA LEU A 6 12.50 16.52 28.42
C LEU A 6 11.99 17.28 27.19
N THR A 7 12.80 17.30 26.14
CA THR A 7 12.32 17.83 24.83
C THR A 7 11.22 16.98 24.25
N ILE A 8 10.46 17.54 23.28
CA ILE A 8 9.42 16.81 22.56
C ILE A 8 10.00 15.55 21.92
N GLU A 9 11.18 15.66 21.30
CA GLU A 9 11.88 14.57 20.65
C GLU A 9 12.27 13.47 21.63
N GLN A 10 12.73 13.84 22.85
CA GLN A 10 13.08 12.88 23.89
C GLN A 10 11.86 12.13 24.42
N ARG A 11 10.75 12.84 24.70
CA ARG A 11 9.50 12.19 25.12
C ARG A 11 8.95 11.24 24.06
N ALA A 12 8.94 11.68 22.79
CA ALA A 12 8.52 10.84 21.68
C ALA A 12 9.39 9.58 21.55
N LEU A 13 10.72 9.74 21.64
CA LEU A 13 11.68 8.64 21.58
C LEU A 13 11.45 7.61 22.70
N ASP A 14 11.21 8.06 23.92
CA ASP A 14 10.94 7.17 25.05
C ASP A 14 9.66 6.35 24.82
N ILE A 15 8.63 6.97 24.25
CA ILE A 15 7.38 6.27 23.89
C ILE A 15 7.64 5.27 22.76
N VAL A 16 8.40 5.65 21.70
CA VAL A 16 8.79 4.72 20.62
C VAL A 16 9.46 3.48 21.19
N LYS A 17 10.43 3.65 22.09
CA LYS A 17 11.15 2.53 22.72
C LYS A 17 10.25 1.62 23.57
N GLN A 18 9.20 2.17 24.17
CA GLN A 18 8.21 1.37 24.92
C GLN A 18 7.26 0.60 24.02
N GLU A 19 6.81 1.21 22.92
CA GLU A 19 5.83 0.63 22.02
C GLU A 19 6.46 -0.40 21.07
N LEU A 20 7.63 -0.07 20.51
CA LEU A 20 8.37 -0.95 19.59
C LEU A 20 9.41 -1.80 20.35
N ASN A 21 8.96 -2.49 21.38
CA ASN A 21 9.81 -3.29 22.27
C ASN A 21 10.41 -4.55 21.61
N GLN A 22 10.00 -4.89 20.39
CA GLN A 22 10.65 -5.89 19.55
C GLN A 22 12.04 -5.45 19.10
N TYR A 23 12.33 -4.16 19.08
CA TYR A 23 13.64 -3.59 18.78
C TYR A 23 14.34 -3.14 20.06
N SER A 24 15.66 -3.33 20.13
CA SER A 24 16.45 -2.79 21.23
C SER A 24 16.51 -1.26 21.17
N SER A 25 16.62 -0.60 22.32
CA SER A 25 16.78 0.87 22.35
C SER A 25 17.95 1.35 21.50
N LYS A 26 19.05 0.58 21.45
CA LYS A 26 20.21 0.90 20.61
C LYS A 26 19.89 0.86 19.12
N GLN A 27 19.08 -0.11 18.67
CA GLN A 27 18.66 -0.18 17.26
C GLN A 27 17.83 1.05 16.88
N ILE A 28 16.85 1.41 17.70
CA ILE A 28 16.00 2.60 17.49
C ILE A 28 16.85 3.87 17.43
N ASP A 29 17.74 4.09 18.42
CA ASP A 29 18.62 5.27 18.46
C ASP A 29 19.51 5.33 17.22
N THR A 30 20.10 4.20 16.81
CA THR A 30 20.99 4.14 15.65
C THR A 30 20.24 4.43 14.35
N VAL A 31 19.05 3.85 14.15
CA VAL A 31 18.23 4.09 12.96
C VAL A 31 17.88 5.58 12.85
N LEU A 32 17.39 6.19 13.93
CA LEU A 32 16.99 7.61 13.92
C LEU A 32 18.19 8.53 13.68
N ALA A 33 19.34 8.24 14.28
CA ALA A 33 20.57 9.00 14.03
C ALA A 33 21.04 8.88 12.57
N LEU A 34 21.01 7.68 11.97
CA LEU A 34 21.38 7.49 10.58
C LEU A 34 20.44 8.23 9.62
N LEU A 35 19.14 8.25 9.91
CA LEU A 35 18.15 9.00 9.12
C LEU A 35 18.36 10.52 9.27
N GLU A 36 18.65 11.01 10.46
CA GLU A 36 18.96 12.42 10.72
C GLU A 36 20.23 12.87 10.00
N ASP A 37 21.23 12.01 9.89
CA ASP A 37 22.43 12.21 9.08
C ASP A 37 22.15 12.21 7.57
N GLY A 38 20.89 12.04 7.14
CA GLY A 38 20.46 12.07 5.74
C GLY A 38 20.78 10.81 4.97
N ASN A 39 20.93 9.67 5.64
CA ASN A 39 21.00 8.38 4.95
C ASN A 39 19.59 7.92 4.52
N THR A 40 19.50 7.32 3.34
CA THR A 40 18.26 6.76 2.81
C THR A 40 17.97 5.38 3.42
N VAL A 41 16.69 5.01 3.50
CA VAL A 41 16.28 3.70 4.05
C VAL A 41 16.93 2.53 3.31
N PRO A 42 16.96 2.47 1.95
CA PRO A 42 17.63 1.38 1.25
C PRO A 42 19.14 1.30 1.54
N PHE A 43 19.80 2.44 1.69
CA PHE A 43 21.23 2.46 2.02
C PHE A 43 21.48 1.94 3.44
N ILE A 44 20.70 2.35 4.42
CA ILE A 44 20.79 1.86 5.80
C ILE A 44 20.58 0.35 5.83
N ALA A 45 19.49 -0.12 5.20
CA ALA A 45 19.11 -1.53 5.20
C ALA A 45 20.13 -2.45 4.52
N ARG A 46 20.93 -1.94 3.57
CA ARG A 46 21.94 -2.72 2.88
C ARG A 46 23.35 -2.54 3.45
N TYR A 47 23.77 -1.30 3.68
CA TYR A 47 25.18 -0.97 3.97
C TYR A 47 25.44 -0.55 5.41
N ARG A 48 24.42 -0.53 6.28
CA ARG A 48 24.54 -0.21 7.71
C ARG A 48 23.94 -1.30 8.63
N LYS A 49 23.78 -2.52 8.10
CA LYS A 49 23.22 -3.67 8.82
C LYS A 49 23.94 -3.96 10.14
N ASP A 50 25.27 -3.95 10.14
CA ASP A 50 26.05 -4.17 11.35
C ASP A 50 25.77 -3.14 12.44
N GLN A 51 25.43 -1.92 12.08
CA GLN A 51 25.08 -0.83 13.04
C GLN A 51 23.66 -0.97 13.56
N THR A 52 22.72 -1.37 12.70
CA THR A 52 21.29 -1.48 13.02
C THR A 52 20.91 -2.85 13.59
N GLY A 53 21.84 -3.83 13.61
CA GLY A 53 21.54 -5.20 14.02
C GLY A 53 20.61 -5.89 13.01
N SER A 54 20.94 -5.78 11.73
CA SER A 54 20.30 -6.45 10.58
C SER A 54 18.84 -6.05 10.30
N LEU A 55 18.43 -4.84 10.70
CA LEU A 55 17.09 -4.34 10.37
C LEU A 55 16.93 -4.16 8.85
N ASP A 56 15.78 -4.60 8.35
CA ASP A 56 15.37 -4.42 6.95
C ASP A 56 14.67 -3.09 6.70
N GLU A 57 14.31 -2.82 5.43
CA GLU A 57 13.65 -1.57 5.02
C GLU A 57 12.30 -1.36 5.70
N VAL A 58 11.53 -2.43 5.94
CA VAL A 58 10.21 -2.36 6.58
C VAL A 58 10.36 -1.95 8.05
N GLN A 59 11.28 -2.59 8.76
CA GLN A 59 11.56 -2.32 10.16
C GLN A 59 12.11 -0.92 10.39
N ILE A 60 13.00 -0.45 9.51
CA ILE A 60 13.56 0.92 9.56
C ILE A 60 12.45 1.96 9.36
N ARG A 61 11.54 1.73 8.38
CA ARG A 61 10.41 2.63 8.13
C ARG A 61 9.39 2.61 9.27
N GLU A 62 9.14 1.47 9.88
CA GLU A 62 8.28 1.37 11.07
C GLU A 62 8.78 2.29 12.20
N ILE A 63 10.08 2.25 12.49
CA ILE A 63 10.71 3.12 13.49
C ILE A 63 10.58 4.60 13.10
N GLU A 64 10.90 4.95 11.86
CA GLU A 64 10.82 6.34 11.34
C GLU A 64 9.40 6.89 11.42
N GLU A 65 8.41 6.16 10.92
CA GLU A 65 7.01 6.59 10.88
C GLU A 65 6.42 6.71 12.27
N ARG A 66 6.72 5.74 13.16
CA ARG A 66 6.24 5.81 14.54
C ARG A 66 6.84 6.99 15.30
N ASN A 67 8.13 7.22 15.14
CA ASN A 67 8.79 8.38 15.74
C ASN A 67 8.18 9.70 15.24
N ARG A 68 8.00 9.85 13.94
CA ARG A 68 7.38 11.04 13.33
C ARG A 68 5.96 11.28 13.85
N TYR A 69 5.16 10.21 13.95
CA TYR A 69 3.81 10.30 14.52
C TYR A 69 3.84 10.79 15.96
N LEU A 70 4.71 10.21 16.80
CA LEU A 70 4.79 10.55 18.23
C LEU A 70 5.35 11.95 18.47
N VAL A 71 6.32 12.40 17.68
CA VAL A 71 6.78 13.80 17.72
C VAL A 71 5.62 14.77 17.42
N ASN A 72 4.79 14.48 16.43
CA ASN A 72 3.62 15.30 16.13
C ASN A 72 2.55 15.23 17.23
N PHE A 73 2.36 14.05 17.82
CA PHE A 73 1.44 13.88 18.94
C PHE A 73 1.88 14.67 20.18
N GLU A 74 3.16 14.60 20.55
CA GLU A 74 3.72 15.35 21.69
C GLU A 74 3.68 16.87 21.43
N LYS A 75 3.96 17.32 20.20
CA LYS A 75 3.76 18.73 19.82
C LYS A 75 2.32 19.19 20.04
N ARG A 76 1.35 18.36 19.63
CA ARG A 76 -0.07 18.67 19.82
C ARG A 76 -0.46 18.68 21.29
N LYS A 77 0.10 17.77 22.10
CA LYS A 77 -0.11 17.73 23.54
C LYS A 77 0.36 19.03 24.21
N ASP A 78 1.59 19.47 23.93
CA ASP A 78 2.14 20.72 24.45
C ASP A 78 1.30 21.93 23.99
N GLU A 79 0.83 21.95 22.75
CA GLU A 79 -0.06 22.99 22.26
C GLU A 79 -1.38 23.05 23.05
N VAL A 80 -1.99 21.88 23.30
CA VAL A 80 -3.23 21.79 24.08
C VAL A 80 -3.02 22.26 25.52
N ILE A 81 -1.93 21.84 26.17
CA ILE A 81 -1.58 22.31 27.51
C ILE A 81 -1.47 23.83 27.53
N ARG A 82 -0.72 24.42 26.60
CA ARG A 82 -0.58 25.87 26.47
C ARG A 82 -1.90 26.58 26.28
N LEU A 83 -2.77 26.07 25.39
CA LEU A 83 -4.07 26.68 25.09
C LEU A 83 -5.05 26.64 26.27
N ILE A 84 -4.94 25.66 27.17
CA ILE A 84 -5.74 25.58 28.39
C ILE A 84 -5.16 26.52 29.47
N ASP A 85 -3.85 26.57 29.57
CA ASP A 85 -3.13 27.45 30.51
C ASP A 85 -3.36 28.93 30.22
N GLU A 86 -3.33 29.33 28.93
CA GLU A 86 -3.67 30.70 28.49
C GLU A 86 -5.11 31.12 28.85
N GLN A 87 -6.01 30.16 29.14
CA GLN A 87 -7.35 30.43 29.66
C GLN A 87 -7.43 30.45 31.18
N GLU A 88 -6.31 30.28 31.88
CA GLU A 88 -6.22 30.16 33.35
C GLU A 88 -7.07 28.99 33.92
N LYS A 89 -7.26 27.92 33.11
CA LYS A 89 -8.08 26.75 33.47
C LYS A 89 -7.30 25.46 33.65
N LEU A 90 -5.97 25.49 33.51
CA LEU A 90 -5.13 24.32 33.67
C LEU A 90 -5.00 23.97 35.17
N THR A 91 -5.62 22.86 35.56
CA THR A 91 -5.48 22.28 36.90
C THR A 91 -4.50 21.11 36.88
N ASP A 92 -3.97 20.72 38.05
CA ASP A 92 -3.11 19.53 38.17
C ASP A 92 -3.82 18.24 37.68
N GLU A 93 -5.13 18.13 37.90
CA GLU A 93 -5.92 17.00 37.44
C GLU A 93 -5.99 16.96 35.90
N ILE A 94 -6.29 18.08 35.25
CA ILE A 94 -6.34 18.18 33.78
C ILE A 94 -4.96 17.92 33.20
N LEU A 95 -3.90 18.50 33.78
CA LEU A 95 -2.53 18.25 33.34
C LEU A 95 -2.17 16.77 33.42
N ASN A 96 -2.51 16.10 34.51
CA ASN A 96 -2.27 14.68 34.72
C ASN A 96 -3.04 13.82 33.68
N ASP A 97 -4.27 14.18 33.36
CA ASP A 97 -5.08 13.48 32.35
C ASP A 97 -4.51 13.67 30.93
N LEU A 98 -4.06 14.88 30.60
CA LEU A 98 -3.37 15.17 29.33
C LEU A 98 -2.06 14.37 29.21
N MET A 99 -1.27 14.30 30.29
CA MET A 99 -0.03 13.50 30.30
C MET A 99 -0.29 12.00 30.13
N LYS A 100 -1.40 11.47 30.67
CA LYS A 100 -1.81 10.08 30.50
C LYS A 100 -2.46 9.75 29.15
N ALA A 101 -2.83 10.76 28.37
CA ALA A 101 -3.44 10.55 27.05
C ALA A 101 -2.44 9.88 26.10
N LYS A 102 -2.81 8.74 25.54
CA LYS A 102 -2.00 7.94 24.60
C LYS A 102 -2.46 8.06 23.13
N THR A 103 -3.60 8.68 22.90
CA THR A 103 -4.17 8.84 21.56
C THR A 103 -4.62 10.26 21.32
N LEU A 104 -4.60 10.69 20.07
CA LEU A 104 -5.09 12.02 19.68
C LEU A 104 -6.56 12.21 20.07
N THR A 105 -7.39 11.18 19.92
CA THR A 105 -8.79 11.20 20.33
C THR A 105 -8.97 11.47 21.81
N ALA A 106 -8.21 10.79 22.67
CA ALA A 106 -8.27 11.04 24.13
C ALA A 106 -7.81 12.46 24.49
N LEU A 107 -6.75 12.93 23.84
CA LEU A 107 -6.23 14.29 23.99
C LEU A 107 -7.28 15.34 23.59
N GLU A 108 -7.91 15.17 22.45
CA GLU A 108 -8.94 16.08 21.91
C GLU A 108 -10.24 16.05 22.75
N ASP A 109 -10.59 14.91 23.33
CA ASP A 109 -11.74 14.82 24.24
C ASP A 109 -11.50 15.60 25.55
N ILE A 110 -10.28 15.55 26.11
CA ILE A 110 -9.92 16.35 27.29
C ILE A 110 -9.90 17.85 26.95
N TYR A 111 -9.39 18.22 25.76
CA TYR A 111 -9.33 19.61 25.30
C TYR A 111 -10.70 20.18 24.92
N ARG A 112 -11.71 19.34 24.60
CA ARG A 112 -13.01 19.73 24.06
C ARG A 112 -13.74 20.83 24.87
N PRO A 113 -13.83 20.80 26.20
CA PRO A 113 -14.48 21.85 27.00
C PRO A 113 -13.83 23.22 26.85
N PHE A 114 -12.54 23.27 26.49
CA PHE A 114 -11.73 24.49 26.40
C PHE A 114 -11.63 25.06 24.99
N LYS A 115 -12.12 24.31 23.98
CA LYS A 115 -12.15 24.80 22.58
C LYS A 115 -13.08 25.98 22.45
N GLN A 116 -12.64 27.01 21.72
CA GLN A 116 -13.54 28.06 21.28
C GLN A 116 -14.64 27.47 20.41
N LYS A 117 -15.86 27.55 20.90
CA LYS A 117 -17.04 27.08 20.19
C LYS A 117 -17.73 28.23 19.46
N LYS A 118 -18.41 27.94 18.35
CA LYS A 118 -19.40 28.87 17.81
C LYS A 118 -20.51 29.06 18.85
N ARG A 119 -21.18 30.21 18.82
CA ARG A 119 -22.30 30.54 19.73
C ARG A 119 -23.35 29.43 19.69
N THR A 120 -23.46 28.65 20.77
CA THR A 120 -24.37 27.52 20.93
C THR A 120 -25.62 27.96 21.72
N LYS A 121 -26.68 27.14 21.73
CA LYS A 121 -27.83 27.39 22.60
C LYS A 121 -27.44 27.45 24.07
N ALA A 122 -26.50 26.58 24.50
CA ALA A 122 -25.97 26.63 25.87
C ALA A 122 -25.19 27.92 26.13
N THR A 123 -24.43 28.44 25.17
CA THR A 123 -23.75 29.75 25.28
C THR A 123 -24.77 30.90 25.46
N ILE A 124 -25.83 30.90 24.65
CA ILE A 124 -26.92 31.86 24.77
C ILE A 124 -27.58 31.78 26.15
N ALA A 125 -27.87 30.56 26.62
CA ALA A 125 -28.46 30.36 27.93
C ALA A 125 -27.55 30.82 29.10
N LYS A 126 -26.23 30.64 28.98
CA LYS A 126 -25.25 31.17 29.96
C LYS A 126 -25.19 32.69 29.93
N GLU A 127 -25.16 33.32 28.74
CA GLU A 127 -25.24 34.79 28.58
C GLU A 127 -26.52 35.36 29.18
N ALA A 128 -27.63 34.60 29.06
CA ALA A 128 -28.91 34.98 29.67
C ALA A 128 -28.92 34.80 31.21
N GLY A 129 -27.87 34.16 31.81
CA GLY A 129 -27.73 34.00 33.26
C GLY A 129 -28.44 32.77 33.81
N LEU A 130 -28.65 31.72 33.00
CA LEU A 130 -29.31 30.46 33.41
C LEU A 130 -28.38 29.42 34.02
N GLU A 131 -27.06 29.70 34.12
CA GLU A 131 -26.10 28.76 34.71
C GLU A 131 -26.41 28.39 36.18
N PRO A 132 -26.84 29.34 37.08
CA PRO A 132 -27.24 28.97 38.43
C PRO A 132 -28.49 28.08 38.48
N LEU A 133 -29.40 28.17 37.49
CA LEU A 133 -30.52 27.23 37.40
C LEU A 133 -30.08 25.83 36.99
N ALA A 134 -29.14 25.74 36.08
CA ALA A 134 -28.54 24.47 35.72
C ALA A 134 -27.81 23.79 36.90
N GLU A 135 -27.07 24.58 37.69
CA GLU A 135 -26.41 24.12 38.93
C GLU A 135 -27.43 23.67 40.00
N PHE A 136 -28.51 24.44 40.16
CA PHE A 136 -29.61 24.01 41.07
C PHE A 136 -30.21 22.67 40.65
N LEU A 137 -30.50 22.47 39.37
CA LEU A 137 -30.99 21.16 38.89
C LEU A 137 -29.99 20.03 39.21
N LEU A 138 -28.70 20.21 38.94
CA LEU A 138 -27.66 19.21 39.19
C LEU A 138 -27.44 18.92 40.67
N ALA A 139 -27.79 19.84 41.58
CA ALA A 139 -27.71 19.62 43.02
C ALA A 139 -28.75 18.60 43.53
N CYS A 140 -29.73 18.23 42.72
CA CYS A 140 -30.78 17.25 43.05
C CYS A 140 -31.45 17.48 44.42
N THR A 141 -31.77 18.73 44.75
CA THR A 141 -32.48 19.08 46.00
C THR A 141 -33.94 18.66 45.96
N ALA A 142 -34.63 18.75 47.09
CA ALA A 142 -36.06 18.45 47.21
C ALA A 142 -36.95 19.66 46.87
N ASP A 143 -36.35 20.78 46.47
CA ASP A 143 -37.08 22.01 46.22
C ASP A 143 -37.87 21.98 44.91
N ASP A 144 -38.90 22.83 44.81
CA ASP A 144 -39.76 22.96 43.64
C ASP A 144 -38.99 23.57 42.49
N VAL A 145 -38.84 22.81 41.41
CA VAL A 145 -38.10 23.19 40.20
C VAL A 145 -38.77 24.30 39.44
N GLU A 146 -40.11 24.27 39.31
CA GLU A 146 -40.85 25.29 38.56
C GLU A 146 -40.88 26.63 39.31
N ALA A 147 -41.04 26.61 40.64
CA ALA A 147 -40.93 27.80 41.45
C ALA A 147 -39.55 28.43 41.39
N LYS A 148 -38.47 27.62 41.34
CA LYS A 148 -37.10 28.10 41.16
C LYS A 148 -36.88 28.68 39.77
N ALA A 149 -37.35 28.00 38.72
CA ALA A 149 -37.19 28.46 37.34
C ALA A 149 -37.93 29.75 37.06
N ALA A 150 -39.12 29.98 37.71
CA ALA A 150 -39.88 31.20 37.62
C ALA A 150 -39.06 32.44 38.06
N THR A 151 -38.11 32.30 38.95
CA THR A 151 -37.22 33.42 39.38
C THR A 151 -36.22 33.86 38.31
N PHE A 152 -36.05 33.13 37.21
CA PHE A 152 -35.17 33.44 36.11
C PHE A 152 -35.88 33.99 34.89
N VAL A 153 -37.22 34.10 34.91
CA VAL A 153 -38.03 34.74 33.86
C VAL A 153 -37.64 36.23 33.76
N ASN A 154 -37.18 36.65 32.58
CA ASN A 154 -36.70 38.00 32.35
C ASN A 154 -36.87 38.37 30.86
N GLU A 155 -37.78 39.33 30.56
CA GLU A 155 -38.08 39.78 29.20
C GLU A 155 -36.85 40.43 28.52
N GLU A 156 -36.00 41.17 29.25
CA GLU A 156 -34.79 41.80 28.71
C GLU A 156 -33.76 40.79 28.21
N LYS A 157 -33.84 39.58 28.74
CA LYS A 157 -32.95 38.45 28.38
C LYS A 157 -33.61 37.42 27.47
N GLU A 158 -34.79 37.77 26.93
CA GLU A 158 -35.58 36.88 26.06
C GLU A 158 -36.02 35.57 26.74
N ILE A 159 -36.11 35.54 28.08
CA ILE A 159 -36.64 34.41 28.86
C ILE A 159 -38.08 34.74 29.24
N LEU A 160 -39.04 34.38 28.40
CA LEU A 160 -40.42 34.81 28.54
C LEU A 160 -41.25 33.90 29.46
N THR A 161 -40.88 32.65 29.57
CA THR A 161 -41.64 31.63 30.31
C THR A 161 -40.74 30.81 31.23
N VAL A 162 -41.33 30.11 32.20
CA VAL A 162 -40.66 29.09 33.03
C VAL A 162 -40.07 28.01 32.16
N GLU A 163 -40.75 27.62 31.09
CA GLU A 163 -40.29 26.61 30.14
C GLU A 163 -39.05 27.09 29.38
N ASP A 164 -38.94 28.36 28.99
CA ASP A 164 -37.74 28.90 28.36
C ASP A 164 -36.55 28.87 29.31
N ALA A 165 -36.74 29.19 30.59
CA ALA A 165 -35.71 29.12 31.60
C ALA A 165 -35.22 27.70 31.81
N LEU A 166 -36.12 26.73 31.91
CA LEU A 166 -35.79 25.29 32.05
C LEU A 166 -35.08 24.76 30.81
N ASN A 167 -35.58 25.04 29.61
CA ASN A 167 -34.96 24.63 28.36
C ASN A 167 -33.53 25.17 28.25
N GLY A 168 -33.30 26.45 28.62
CA GLY A 168 -31.96 27.02 28.64
C GLY A 168 -31.03 26.33 29.64
N ALA A 169 -31.52 26.02 30.83
CA ALA A 169 -30.73 25.24 31.84
C ALA A 169 -30.43 23.83 31.34
N LEU A 170 -31.38 23.14 30.70
CA LEU A 170 -31.19 21.84 30.12
C LEU A 170 -30.14 21.82 28.97
N GLU A 171 -30.12 22.85 28.12
CA GLU A 171 -29.08 23.01 27.10
C GLU A 171 -27.68 23.14 27.73
N ILE A 172 -27.55 23.86 28.85
CA ILE A 172 -26.29 23.98 29.59
C ILE A 172 -25.87 22.59 30.15
N ILE A 173 -26.79 21.83 30.74
CA ILE A 173 -26.53 20.49 31.27
C ILE A 173 -26.17 19.54 30.14
N ALA A 174 -26.90 19.56 29.01
CA ALA A 174 -26.63 18.73 27.87
C ALA A 174 -25.23 19.01 27.26
N GLU A 175 -24.81 20.27 27.17
CA GLU A 175 -23.47 20.63 26.74
C GLU A 175 -22.40 20.11 27.70
N LYS A 176 -22.59 20.29 29.03
CA LYS A 176 -21.68 19.80 30.07
C LYS A 176 -21.49 18.29 29.97
N VAL A 177 -22.57 17.53 29.81
CA VAL A 177 -22.51 16.06 29.61
C VAL A 177 -21.81 15.71 28.31
N SER A 178 -22.09 16.43 27.21
CA SER A 178 -21.48 16.16 25.90
C SER A 178 -19.97 16.41 25.86
N ASP A 179 -19.47 17.33 26.70
CA ASP A 179 -18.07 17.70 26.79
C ASP A 179 -17.28 16.81 27.77
N ASN A 180 -17.95 15.94 28.52
CA ASN A 180 -17.31 15.08 29.49
C ASN A 180 -16.54 13.95 28.77
N ALA A 181 -15.20 13.99 28.83
CA ALA A 181 -14.31 13.01 28.20
C ALA A 181 -14.58 11.57 28.66
N HIS A 182 -14.92 11.37 29.94
CA HIS A 182 -15.21 10.04 30.48
C HIS A 182 -16.50 9.46 29.88
N TYR A 183 -17.56 10.26 29.72
CA TYR A 183 -18.80 9.79 29.10
C TYR A 183 -18.64 9.50 27.62
N ARG A 184 -17.87 10.31 26.93
CA ARG A 184 -17.53 10.07 25.53
C ARG A 184 -16.75 8.75 25.36
N LYS A 185 -15.74 8.55 26.21
CA LYS A 185 -14.97 7.29 26.23
C LYS A 185 -15.88 6.08 26.49
N LEU A 186 -16.73 6.14 27.52
CA LEU A 186 -17.67 5.08 27.88
C LEU A 186 -18.58 4.71 26.69
N LEU A 187 -19.20 5.72 26.06
CA LEU A 187 -20.10 5.52 24.91
C LEU A 187 -19.34 4.99 23.68
N ARG A 188 -18.16 5.50 23.42
CA ARG A 188 -17.31 5.05 22.31
C ARG A 188 -16.94 3.57 22.45
N GLU A 189 -16.38 3.18 23.59
CA GLU A 189 -15.99 1.79 23.86
C GLU A 189 -17.20 0.84 23.78
N TYR A 190 -18.33 1.28 24.30
CA TYR A 190 -19.57 0.50 24.21
C TYR A 190 -20.06 0.36 22.77
N THR A 191 -20.07 1.45 22.00
CA THR A 191 -20.47 1.47 20.58
C THR A 191 -19.57 0.57 19.74
N VAL A 192 -18.24 0.65 19.88
CA VAL A 192 -17.31 -0.24 19.17
C VAL A 192 -17.59 -1.72 19.45
N GLN A 193 -17.99 -2.07 20.67
CA GLN A 193 -18.22 -3.47 21.05
C GLN A 193 -19.60 -4.00 20.63
N LYS A 194 -20.62 -3.16 20.53
CA LYS A 194 -22.03 -3.56 20.44
C LYS A 194 -22.77 -3.03 19.21
N ALA A 195 -22.27 -2.02 18.55
CA ALA A 195 -22.94 -1.44 17.40
C ALA A 195 -22.94 -2.39 16.19
N MET A 196 -24.06 -2.35 15.47
CA MET A 196 -24.17 -2.91 14.12
C MET A 196 -23.97 -1.80 13.10
N LEU A 197 -23.14 -2.05 12.08
CA LEU A 197 -23.16 -1.27 10.85
C LEU A 197 -24.35 -1.76 10.04
N VAL A 198 -25.27 -0.85 9.75
CA VAL A 198 -26.53 -1.14 9.04
C VAL A 198 -26.55 -0.36 7.76
N THR A 199 -26.93 -1.01 6.66
CA THR A 199 -27.21 -0.35 5.39
C THR A 199 -28.65 -0.55 4.99
N SER A 200 -29.21 0.44 4.31
CA SER A 200 -30.56 0.39 3.73
C SER A 200 -30.53 0.95 2.31
N LEU A 201 -31.32 0.36 1.42
CA LEU A 201 -31.44 0.85 0.04
C LEU A 201 -31.97 2.28 0.04
N LYS A 202 -31.29 3.15 -0.70
CA LYS A 202 -31.67 4.56 -0.89
C LYS A 202 -32.22 4.79 -2.30
N ASP A 203 -31.56 4.23 -3.32
CA ASP A 203 -31.89 4.48 -4.72
C ASP A 203 -31.33 3.32 -5.59
N GLU A 204 -32.22 2.40 -5.98
CA GLU A 204 -31.87 1.24 -6.79
C GLU A 204 -31.52 1.58 -8.24
N GLU A 205 -32.10 2.68 -8.78
CA GLU A 205 -31.84 3.09 -10.17
C GLU A 205 -30.37 3.46 -10.40
N LYS A 206 -29.63 3.78 -9.34
CA LYS A 206 -28.19 4.05 -9.40
C LYS A 206 -27.31 2.80 -9.47
N ASP A 207 -27.86 1.63 -9.24
CA ASP A 207 -27.15 0.35 -9.33
C ASP A 207 -27.68 -0.52 -10.48
N GLU A 208 -27.66 0.03 -11.71
CA GLU A 208 -28.16 -0.67 -12.92
C GLU A 208 -27.59 -2.09 -13.09
N LYS A 209 -26.41 -2.36 -12.56
CA LYS A 209 -25.71 -3.65 -12.65
C LYS A 209 -25.89 -4.53 -11.42
N HIS A 210 -26.66 -4.10 -10.44
CA HIS A 210 -26.87 -4.78 -9.15
C HIS A 210 -25.56 -5.19 -8.46
N VAL A 211 -24.53 -4.34 -8.52
CA VAL A 211 -23.22 -4.59 -7.92
C VAL A 211 -23.29 -4.56 -6.38
N TYR A 212 -24.19 -3.74 -5.84
CA TYR A 212 -24.37 -3.54 -4.41
C TYR A 212 -25.59 -4.25 -3.82
N GLU A 213 -26.25 -5.15 -4.56
CA GLU A 213 -27.47 -5.84 -4.13
C GLU A 213 -27.35 -6.47 -2.75
N MET A 214 -26.20 -7.06 -2.42
CA MET A 214 -25.93 -7.64 -1.11
C MET A 214 -25.91 -6.63 0.05
N TYR A 215 -25.83 -5.34 -0.25
CA TYR A 215 -25.81 -4.24 0.73
C TYR A 215 -27.11 -3.43 0.76
N TYR A 216 -28.17 -3.86 0.07
CA TYR A 216 -29.46 -3.15 0.09
C TYR A 216 -30.17 -3.26 1.45
N ASP A 217 -29.98 -4.38 2.14
CA ASP A 217 -30.44 -4.61 3.51
C ASP A 217 -29.38 -5.48 4.22
N TYR A 218 -28.35 -4.83 4.74
CA TYR A 218 -27.21 -5.51 5.30
C TYR A 218 -26.91 -5.00 6.71
N GLN A 219 -26.51 -5.92 7.60
CA GLN A 219 -26.06 -5.58 8.93
C GLN A 219 -24.91 -6.48 9.39
N GLU A 220 -23.89 -5.87 10.01
CA GLU A 220 -22.76 -6.60 10.58
C GLU A 220 -22.22 -5.89 11.82
N LEU A 221 -21.72 -6.66 12.78
CA LEU A 221 -21.15 -6.11 14.01
C LEU A 221 -19.88 -5.31 13.69
N VAL A 222 -19.80 -4.06 14.14
CA VAL A 222 -18.67 -3.13 13.93
C VAL A 222 -17.33 -3.76 14.31
N LYS A 223 -17.30 -4.50 15.41
CA LYS A 223 -16.10 -5.16 15.94
C LYS A 223 -15.49 -6.19 14.98
N THR A 224 -16.29 -6.84 14.15
CA THR A 224 -15.88 -7.97 13.31
C THR A 224 -15.92 -7.69 11.82
N ILE A 225 -16.44 -6.53 11.41
CA ILE A 225 -16.56 -6.20 10.01
C ILE A 225 -15.17 -6.13 9.32
N VAL A 226 -15.10 -6.76 8.15
CA VAL A 226 -13.85 -6.86 7.40
C VAL A 226 -13.61 -5.66 6.49
N PRO A 227 -12.35 -5.28 6.25
CA PRO A 227 -11.97 -4.06 5.53
C PRO A 227 -12.60 -3.90 4.15
N HIS A 228 -12.63 -4.94 3.32
CA HIS A 228 -13.18 -4.84 1.96
C HIS A 228 -14.68 -4.51 1.95
N ARG A 229 -15.44 -4.96 2.97
CA ARG A 229 -16.86 -4.60 3.12
C ARG A 229 -17.05 -3.14 3.47
N ILE A 230 -16.18 -2.59 4.33
CA ILE A 230 -16.18 -1.14 4.64
C ILE A 230 -15.96 -0.33 3.36
N LEU A 231 -14.98 -0.69 2.52
CA LEU A 231 -14.71 0.01 1.26
C LEU A 231 -15.88 -0.12 0.28
N ALA A 232 -16.49 -1.31 0.17
CA ALA A 232 -17.64 -1.55 -0.69
C ALA A 232 -18.87 -0.73 -0.24
N VAL A 233 -19.18 -0.74 1.06
CA VAL A 233 -20.30 0.01 1.65
C VAL A 233 -20.08 1.51 1.50
N ASN A 234 -18.86 2.01 1.75
CA ASN A 234 -18.53 3.43 1.57
C ASN A 234 -18.66 3.87 0.11
N ARG A 235 -18.28 3.02 -0.85
CA ARG A 235 -18.48 3.29 -2.28
C ARG A 235 -19.96 3.35 -2.63
N ALA A 236 -20.75 2.35 -2.18
CA ALA A 236 -22.20 2.31 -2.41
C ALA A 236 -22.92 3.56 -1.82
N GLU A 237 -22.51 4.02 -0.63
CA GLU A 237 -23.01 5.25 -0.03
C GLU A 237 -22.62 6.49 -0.83
N LYS A 238 -21.35 6.58 -1.25
CA LYS A 238 -20.84 7.70 -2.07
C LYS A 238 -21.56 7.80 -3.41
N GLU A 239 -21.87 6.66 -4.03
CA GLU A 239 -22.64 6.59 -5.28
C GLU A 239 -24.15 6.83 -5.05
N GLY A 240 -24.58 6.85 -3.78
CA GLY A 240 -25.94 7.17 -3.37
C GLY A 240 -26.93 6.01 -3.52
N VAL A 241 -26.43 4.78 -3.64
CA VAL A 241 -27.22 3.55 -3.74
C VAL A 241 -27.79 3.15 -2.38
N VAL A 242 -26.98 3.24 -1.32
CA VAL A 242 -27.38 2.87 0.05
C VAL A 242 -27.20 4.03 1.02
N LYS A 243 -27.89 3.97 2.15
CA LYS A 243 -27.64 4.77 3.36
C LYS A 243 -26.96 3.90 4.39
N VAL A 244 -25.98 4.44 5.10
CA VAL A 244 -25.19 3.73 6.10
C VAL A 244 -25.35 4.40 7.47
N SER A 245 -25.54 3.62 8.52
CA SER A 245 -25.62 4.08 9.91
C SER A 245 -25.03 3.07 10.88
N LEU A 246 -24.72 3.52 12.10
CA LEU A 246 -24.41 2.63 13.20
C LEU A 246 -25.60 2.58 14.17
N GLU A 247 -26.09 1.38 14.41
CA GLU A 247 -27.19 1.15 15.36
C GLU A 247 -26.67 0.46 16.63
N VAL A 248 -26.99 1.04 17.78
CA VAL A 248 -26.61 0.54 19.09
C VAL A 248 -27.66 0.91 20.14
N ASP A 249 -27.99 -0.05 20.98
CA ASP A 249 -28.81 0.22 22.18
C ASP A 249 -27.93 0.91 23.23
N THR A 250 -28.21 2.17 23.50
CA THR A 250 -27.47 2.99 24.48
C THR A 250 -28.04 2.97 25.90
N THR A 251 -29.02 2.11 26.21
CA THR A 251 -29.68 2.05 27.52
C THR A 251 -28.66 1.85 28.66
N ILE A 252 -27.76 0.89 28.53
CA ILE A 252 -26.76 0.58 29.57
C ILE A 252 -25.80 1.75 29.85
N PRO A 253 -25.15 2.38 28.83
CA PRO A 253 -24.28 3.54 29.10
C PRO A 253 -25.07 4.74 29.61
N LEU A 254 -26.30 4.98 29.14
CA LEU A 254 -27.16 6.04 29.67
C LEU A 254 -27.46 5.86 31.16
N GLU A 255 -27.83 4.66 31.59
CA GLU A 255 -28.06 4.34 33.02
C GLU A 255 -26.81 4.63 33.88
N LYS A 256 -25.60 4.32 33.36
CA LYS A 256 -24.34 4.62 34.07
C LYS A 256 -24.12 6.12 34.23
N ILE A 257 -24.40 6.87 33.19
CA ILE A 257 -24.25 8.36 33.23
C ILE A 257 -25.30 8.94 34.19
N MET A 258 -26.55 8.50 34.11
CA MET A 258 -27.63 8.95 35.00
C MET A 258 -27.31 8.66 36.48
N LYS A 259 -26.81 7.45 36.82
CA LYS A 259 -26.39 7.13 38.18
C LYS A 259 -25.28 8.03 38.71
N LYS A 260 -24.45 8.58 37.85
CA LYS A 260 -23.35 9.50 38.25
C LYS A 260 -23.82 10.94 38.40
N GLU A 261 -24.71 11.41 37.51
CA GLU A 261 -25.20 12.79 37.53
C GLU A 261 -26.39 13.02 38.45
N ILE A 262 -27.22 12.00 38.68
CA ILE A 262 -28.43 12.09 39.54
C ILE A 262 -28.08 11.53 40.91
N SER A 263 -27.69 12.41 41.84
CA SER A 263 -27.33 12.04 43.22
C SER A 263 -28.55 11.58 44.07
N ASN A 264 -29.75 12.10 43.75
CA ASN A 264 -31.01 11.74 44.41
C ASN A 264 -32.12 11.50 43.38
N ALA A 265 -32.44 10.24 43.13
CA ALA A 265 -33.47 9.85 42.17
C ALA A 265 -34.89 10.29 42.55
N ALA A 266 -35.14 10.62 43.82
CA ALA A 266 -36.42 11.13 44.31
C ALA A 266 -36.56 12.66 44.18
N SER A 267 -35.51 13.35 43.78
CA SER A 267 -35.56 14.80 43.52
C SER A 267 -36.46 15.15 42.35
N PRO A 268 -37.27 16.23 42.42
CA PRO A 268 -38.01 16.77 41.28
C PRO A 268 -37.08 17.08 40.07
N SER A 269 -35.82 17.44 40.31
CA SER A 269 -34.84 17.71 39.28
C SER A 269 -34.42 16.47 38.47
N ALA A 270 -34.59 15.26 39.02
CA ALA A 270 -34.10 14.03 38.41
C ALA A 270 -34.67 13.78 36.99
N THR A 271 -35.96 14.10 36.78
CA THR A 271 -36.61 13.94 35.48
C THR A 271 -35.99 14.91 34.41
N TYR A 272 -35.73 16.13 34.82
CA TYR A 272 -35.10 17.15 33.92
C TYR A 272 -33.66 16.79 33.57
N ILE A 273 -32.85 16.35 34.54
CA ILE A 273 -31.47 15.90 34.30
C ILE A 273 -31.47 14.67 33.38
N LYS A 274 -32.38 13.71 33.59
CA LYS A 274 -32.53 12.52 32.74
C LYS A 274 -32.77 12.95 31.28
N ALA A 275 -33.73 13.86 31.06
CA ALA A 275 -34.06 14.37 29.72
C ALA A 275 -32.86 15.07 29.08
N ALA A 276 -32.08 15.88 29.84
CA ALA A 276 -30.89 16.55 29.35
C ALA A 276 -29.77 15.54 28.96
N ILE A 277 -29.58 14.46 29.74
CA ILE A 277 -28.61 13.40 29.43
C ILE A 277 -29.01 12.65 28.15
N GLU A 278 -30.27 12.25 28.03
CA GLU A 278 -30.79 11.54 26.85
C GLU A 278 -30.64 12.41 25.60
N ASP A 279 -31.00 13.70 25.69
CA ASP A 279 -30.81 14.66 24.61
C ASP A 279 -29.34 14.88 24.25
N SER A 280 -28.47 15.00 25.25
CA SER A 280 -27.03 15.14 25.05
C SER A 280 -26.44 13.96 24.28
N VAL A 281 -26.81 12.72 24.69
CA VAL A 281 -26.32 11.53 24.00
C VAL A 281 -26.88 11.46 22.59
N LYS A 282 -28.16 11.66 22.39
CA LYS A 282 -28.82 11.52 21.09
C LYS A 282 -28.38 12.60 20.09
N ARG A 283 -28.27 13.85 20.53
CA ARG A 283 -28.03 14.99 19.64
C ARG A 283 -26.57 15.31 19.45
N PHE A 284 -25.71 15.09 20.44
CA PHE A 284 -24.30 15.50 20.40
C PHE A 284 -23.31 14.33 20.40
N ILE A 285 -23.44 13.38 21.36
CA ILE A 285 -22.40 12.36 21.56
C ILE A 285 -22.50 11.24 20.53
N ALA A 286 -23.67 10.60 20.38
CA ALA A 286 -23.83 9.47 19.47
C ALA A 286 -23.51 9.81 18.01
N PRO A 287 -23.98 10.92 17.42
CA PRO A 287 -23.63 11.27 16.05
C PRO A 287 -22.13 11.59 15.87
N ALA A 288 -21.48 12.11 16.92
CA ALA A 288 -20.03 12.38 16.87
C ALA A 288 -19.22 11.07 16.92
N ILE A 289 -19.59 10.15 17.81
CA ILE A 289 -18.97 8.83 17.93
C ILE A 289 -19.19 7.99 16.67
N GLU A 290 -20.40 8.04 16.09
CA GLU A 290 -20.67 7.36 14.81
C GLU A 290 -19.71 7.82 13.71
N ARG A 291 -19.55 9.15 13.52
CA ARG A 291 -18.61 9.69 12.53
C ARG A 291 -17.17 9.28 12.83
N GLU A 292 -16.77 9.29 14.10
CA GLU A 292 -15.45 8.90 14.55
C GLU A 292 -15.17 7.43 14.25
N ILE A 293 -16.05 6.53 14.67
CA ILE A 293 -15.92 5.08 14.42
C ILE A 293 -15.93 4.77 12.93
N ARG A 294 -16.82 5.39 12.15
CA ARG A 294 -16.84 5.20 10.70
C ARG A 294 -15.55 5.70 10.04
N SER A 295 -14.98 6.80 10.53
CA SER A 295 -13.70 7.32 10.06
C SER A 295 -12.55 6.35 10.38
N GLU A 296 -12.50 5.83 11.62
CA GLU A 296 -11.49 4.85 12.04
C GLU A 296 -11.59 3.54 11.25
N LEU A 297 -12.80 3.02 11.04
CA LEU A 297 -13.04 1.83 10.21
C LEU A 297 -12.57 2.06 8.76
N THR A 298 -12.86 3.23 8.22
CA THR A 298 -12.45 3.61 6.86
C THR A 298 -10.93 3.72 6.75
N GLU A 299 -10.28 4.40 7.70
CA GLU A 299 -8.83 4.54 7.73
C GLU A 299 -8.14 3.18 7.83
N LYS A 300 -8.60 2.32 8.74
CA LYS A 300 -8.08 0.96 8.88
C LYS A 300 -8.25 0.14 7.60
N ALA A 301 -9.42 0.24 6.97
CA ALA A 301 -9.71 -0.48 5.73
C ALA A 301 -8.85 0.02 4.57
N GLN A 302 -8.65 1.33 4.45
CA GLN A 302 -7.79 1.95 3.45
C GLN A 302 -6.33 1.57 3.65
N THR A 303 -5.82 1.62 4.88
CA THR A 303 -4.44 1.24 5.20
C THR A 303 -4.17 -0.20 4.79
N GLN A 304 -5.04 -1.13 5.17
CA GLN A 304 -4.88 -2.54 4.80
C GLN A 304 -4.94 -2.76 3.28
N ALA A 305 -5.85 -2.09 2.58
CA ALA A 305 -5.94 -2.17 1.12
C ALA A 305 -4.68 -1.62 0.44
N ILE A 306 -4.13 -0.50 0.93
CA ILE A 306 -2.90 0.11 0.41
C ILE A 306 -1.70 -0.83 0.62
N GLU A 307 -1.60 -1.53 1.77
CA GLU A 307 -0.55 -2.53 1.98
C GLU A 307 -0.62 -3.65 0.93
N ILE A 308 -1.81 -4.24 0.72
CA ILE A 308 -2.02 -5.28 -0.31
C ILE A 308 -1.67 -4.75 -1.72
N PHE A 309 -2.05 -3.50 -2.03
CA PHE A 309 -1.72 -2.90 -3.33
C PHE A 309 -0.21 -2.71 -3.49
N GLY A 310 0.49 -2.34 -2.41
CA GLY A 310 1.94 -2.28 -2.38
C GLY A 310 2.59 -3.65 -2.64
N GLU A 311 2.12 -4.71 -1.99
CA GLU A 311 2.58 -6.08 -2.21
C GLU A 311 2.33 -6.55 -3.64
N ASN A 312 1.15 -6.30 -4.19
CA ASN A 312 0.82 -6.63 -5.58
C ASN A 312 1.77 -5.94 -6.57
N LEU A 313 2.05 -4.64 -6.36
CA LEU A 313 3.01 -3.91 -7.20
C LEU A 313 4.42 -4.48 -7.06
N GLN A 314 4.89 -4.73 -5.84
CA GLN A 314 6.21 -5.29 -5.59
C GLN A 314 6.42 -6.60 -6.34
N ASN A 315 5.43 -7.50 -6.28
CA ASN A 315 5.49 -8.78 -6.95
C ASN A 315 5.47 -8.64 -8.47
N LEU A 316 4.71 -7.69 -9.02
CA LEU A 316 4.76 -7.39 -10.47
C LEU A 316 6.13 -6.86 -10.91
N LEU A 317 6.75 -5.97 -10.13
CA LEU A 317 8.07 -5.40 -10.44
C LEU A 317 9.20 -6.43 -10.32
N LEU A 318 9.06 -7.36 -9.38
CA LEU A 318 10.08 -8.39 -9.09
C LEU A 318 9.85 -9.72 -9.83
N GLN A 319 8.96 -9.76 -10.83
CA GLN A 319 8.82 -10.94 -11.69
C GLN A 319 10.12 -11.24 -12.43
N ALA A 320 10.35 -12.54 -12.72
CA ALA A 320 11.53 -13.00 -13.45
C ALA A 320 11.61 -12.36 -14.84
N PRO A 321 12.71 -11.71 -15.20
CA PRO A 321 12.92 -11.16 -16.54
C PRO A 321 13.22 -12.27 -17.54
N MET A 322 12.67 -12.16 -18.75
CA MET A 322 12.95 -13.10 -19.86
C MET A 322 14.12 -12.60 -20.71
N LYS A 323 15.35 -12.72 -20.17
CA LYS A 323 16.57 -12.29 -20.85
C LYS A 323 16.98 -13.25 -21.99
N GLY A 324 17.71 -12.75 -22.98
CA GLY A 324 18.27 -13.56 -24.07
C GLY A 324 17.24 -14.01 -25.12
N HIS A 325 16.08 -13.37 -25.20
CA HIS A 325 15.03 -13.68 -26.14
C HIS A 325 14.76 -12.53 -27.10
N VAL A 326 14.51 -12.85 -28.38
CA VAL A 326 13.85 -11.94 -29.33
C VAL A 326 12.34 -12.09 -29.13
N ILE A 327 11.68 -11.00 -28.77
CA ILE A 327 10.28 -11.00 -28.35
C ILE A 327 9.41 -10.20 -29.33
N LEU A 328 8.28 -10.79 -29.76
CA LEU A 328 7.25 -10.08 -30.48
C LEU A 328 6.13 -9.69 -29.51
N GLY A 329 5.91 -8.39 -29.33
CA GLY A 329 4.78 -7.84 -28.59
C GLY A 329 3.56 -7.68 -29.51
N LEU A 330 2.40 -8.14 -29.06
CA LEU A 330 1.14 -8.01 -29.76
C LEU A 330 0.16 -7.24 -28.89
N ASP A 331 -0.25 -6.06 -29.36
CA ASP A 331 -1.33 -5.26 -28.78
C ASP A 331 -2.64 -5.60 -29.50
N PRO A 332 -3.57 -6.34 -28.85
CA PRO A 332 -4.76 -6.90 -29.51
C PRO A 332 -5.84 -5.85 -29.73
N ALA A 333 -6.43 -5.82 -30.94
CA ALA A 333 -7.57 -4.96 -31.24
C ALA A 333 -8.42 -5.52 -32.40
N TYR A 334 -9.76 -5.31 -32.35
CA TYR A 334 -10.65 -5.75 -33.42
C TYR A 334 -10.64 -4.82 -34.65
N ARG A 335 -10.97 -3.54 -34.47
CA ARG A 335 -11.22 -2.59 -35.54
C ARG A 335 -9.97 -1.96 -36.13
N THR A 336 -9.05 -1.57 -35.29
CA THR A 336 -7.83 -0.83 -35.69
C THR A 336 -6.71 -1.79 -36.14
N GLY A 337 -6.89 -3.09 -36.01
CA GLY A 337 -5.89 -4.13 -36.25
C GLY A 337 -4.95 -4.29 -35.06
N CYS A 338 -4.41 -5.52 -34.92
CA CYS A 338 -3.40 -5.81 -33.91
C CYS A 338 -2.07 -5.18 -34.29
N LYS A 339 -1.44 -4.46 -33.37
CA LYS A 339 -0.12 -3.86 -33.57
C LYS A 339 0.93 -4.83 -33.07
N LEU A 340 1.97 -4.99 -33.86
CA LEU A 340 3.10 -5.86 -33.57
C LEU A 340 4.36 -5.01 -33.45
N ALA A 341 5.20 -5.35 -32.49
CA ALA A 341 6.54 -4.80 -32.37
C ALA A 341 7.53 -5.91 -31.99
N ILE A 342 8.66 -5.98 -32.66
CA ILE A 342 9.69 -6.97 -32.36
C ILE A 342 10.85 -6.26 -31.70
N ILE A 343 11.29 -6.80 -30.56
CA ILE A 343 12.48 -6.31 -29.83
C ILE A 343 13.56 -7.38 -29.79
N ASP A 344 14.81 -6.93 -29.82
CA ASP A 344 15.96 -7.81 -29.64
C ASP A 344 16.20 -8.11 -28.14
N GLU A 345 17.23 -8.88 -27.83
CA GLU A 345 17.63 -9.26 -26.47
C GLU A 345 17.96 -8.05 -25.58
N THR A 346 18.21 -6.87 -26.14
CA THR A 346 18.51 -5.61 -25.42
C THR A 346 17.29 -4.70 -25.25
N GLY A 347 16.13 -5.06 -25.81
CA GLY A 347 14.92 -4.26 -25.82
C GLY A 347 14.87 -3.21 -26.94
N LYS A 348 15.83 -3.24 -27.89
CA LYS A 348 15.83 -2.37 -29.08
C LYS A 348 14.78 -2.89 -30.07
N VAL A 349 13.96 -1.99 -30.61
CA VAL A 349 12.97 -2.34 -31.62
C VAL A 349 13.67 -2.65 -32.95
N LEU A 350 13.37 -3.82 -33.50
CA LEU A 350 13.86 -4.31 -34.80
C LEU A 350 12.88 -4.00 -35.93
N ASP A 351 11.59 -4.24 -35.70
CA ASP A 351 10.54 -4.01 -36.68
C ASP A 351 9.17 -3.83 -36.03
N LYS A 352 8.19 -3.36 -36.82
CA LYS A 352 6.80 -3.20 -36.42
C LYS A 352 5.87 -3.50 -37.58
N ALA A 353 4.66 -3.96 -37.28
CA ALA A 353 3.62 -4.22 -38.28
C ALA A 353 2.21 -4.05 -37.70
N VAL A 354 1.23 -3.97 -38.59
CA VAL A 354 -0.19 -4.01 -38.24
C VAL A 354 -0.85 -5.14 -39.00
N ILE A 355 -1.54 -6.02 -38.31
CA ILE A 355 -2.25 -7.15 -38.88
C ILE A 355 -3.73 -7.14 -38.49
N TYR A 356 -4.57 -7.79 -39.29
CA TYR A 356 -6.02 -7.83 -39.07
C TYR A 356 -6.52 -9.29 -39.02
N PRO A 357 -6.22 -10.05 -37.96
CA PRO A 357 -6.51 -11.48 -37.88
C PRO A 357 -7.97 -11.80 -37.50
N HIS A 358 -8.71 -10.83 -36.93
CA HIS A 358 -10.01 -11.08 -36.31
C HIS A 358 -11.22 -10.92 -37.23
N GLN A 359 -12.37 -11.42 -36.76
CA GLN A 359 -13.66 -11.20 -37.41
C GLN A 359 -13.96 -9.70 -37.55
N GLY A 360 -14.57 -9.31 -38.68
CA GLY A 360 -14.79 -7.93 -39.08
C GLY A 360 -13.78 -7.40 -40.11
N ALA A 361 -12.63 -8.06 -40.28
CA ALA A 361 -11.74 -7.83 -41.41
C ALA A 361 -12.12 -8.72 -42.60
N SER A 362 -11.79 -8.27 -43.83
CA SER A 362 -12.01 -9.08 -45.03
C SER A 362 -11.17 -10.37 -45.00
N ASP A 363 -11.64 -11.42 -45.70
CA ASP A 363 -10.92 -12.70 -45.77
C ASP A 363 -9.49 -12.54 -46.30
N PHE A 364 -9.29 -11.63 -47.28
CA PHE A 364 -7.97 -11.27 -47.78
C PHE A 364 -7.06 -10.73 -46.67
N LYS A 365 -7.54 -9.78 -45.87
CA LYS A 365 -6.74 -9.21 -44.75
C LYS A 365 -6.43 -10.26 -43.69
N ARG A 366 -7.36 -11.15 -43.38
CA ARG A 366 -7.15 -12.26 -42.44
C ARG A 366 -6.09 -13.24 -42.92
N ALA A 367 -6.16 -13.65 -44.18
CA ALA A 367 -5.16 -14.52 -44.79
C ALA A 367 -3.77 -13.85 -44.84
N GLN A 368 -3.73 -12.58 -45.20
CA GLN A 368 -2.49 -11.78 -45.16
C GLN A 368 -1.90 -11.67 -43.76
N ALA A 369 -2.72 -11.56 -42.71
CA ALA A 369 -2.29 -11.47 -41.33
C ALA A 369 -1.42 -12.67 -40.92
N GLY A 370 -1.87 -13.91 -41.26
CA GLY A 370 -1.11 -15.14 -41.00
C GLY A 370 0.24 -15.17 -41.70
N THR A 371 0.26 -14.79 -42.97
CA THR A 371 1.49 -14.75 -43.77
C THR A 371 2.49 -13.73 -43.25
N THR A 372 2.00 -12.53 -42.93
CA THR A 372 2.85 -11.46 -42.35
C THR A 372 3.40 -11.87 -40.99
N PHE A 373 2.57 -12.45 -40.13
CA PHE A 373 2.97 -12.87 -38.80
C PHE A 373 4.07 -13.94 -38.82
N LYS A 374 3.87 -15.00 -39.65
CA LYS A 374 4.87 -16.07 -39.83
C LYS A 374 6.20 -15.54 -40.37
N LYS A 375 6.13 -14.66 -41.37
CA LYS A 375 7.32 -14.03 -41.93
C LYS A 375 8.12 -13.26 -40.86
N LEU A 376 7.46 -12.46 -40.03
CA LEU A 376 8.09 -11.73 -38.96
C LEU A 376 8.75 -12.67 -37.94
N LEU A 377 8.07 -13.76 -37.56
CA LEU A 377 8.63 -14.77 -36.65
C LEU A 377 9.90 -15.41 -37.21
N GLU A 378 9.94 -15.69 -38.52
CA GLU A 378 11.07 -16.33 -39.20
C GLU A 378 12.22 -15.36 -39.46
N ASP A 379 11.95 -14.19 -40.02
CA ASP A 379 12.96 -13.18 -40.40
C ASP A 379 13.77 -12.70 -39.17
N TYR A 380 13.11 -12.51 -38.04
CA TYR A 380 13.74 -12.02 -36.82
C TYR A 380 14.05 -13.10 -35.78
N GLN A 381 13.84 -14.37 -36.11
CA GLN A 381 14.11 -15.49 -35.20
C GLN A 381 13.43 -15.33 -33.83
N VAL A 382 12.19 -14.81 -33.82
CA VAL A 382 11.39 -14.59 -32.61
C VAL A 382 11.23 -15.90 -31.82
N THR A 383 11.53 -15.89 -30.54
CA THR A 383 11.42 -17.07 -29.65
C THR A 383 10.23 -16.99 -28.72
N LEU A 384 9.76 -15.77 -28.40
CA LEU A 384 8.63 -15.52 -27.51
C LEU A 384 7.64 -14.53 -28.13
N VAL A 385 6.35 -14.75 -27.89
CA VAL A 385 5.27 -13.82 -28.22
C VAL A 385 4.59 -13.35 -26.95
N ALA A 386 4.62 -12.04 -26.70
CA ALA A 386 3.93 -11.39 -25.60
C ALA A 386 2.59 -10.85 -26.10
N ILE A 387 1.47 -11.36 -25.63
CA ILE A 387 0.12 -10.95 -26.04
C ILE A 387 -0.48 -10.10 -24.92
N GLY A 388 -0.91 -8.87 -25.22
CA GLY A 388 -1.64 -8.03 -24.28
C GLY A 388 -2.96 -8.66 -23.82
N ASN A 389 -3.36 -8.45 -22.56
CA ASN A 389 -4.57 -9.04 -22.00
C ASN A 389 -5.85 -8.21 -22.19
N GLY A 390 -5.85 -7.25 -23.09
CA GLY A 390 -7.00 -6.39 -23.38
C GLY A 390 -8.05 -6.98 -24.30
N THR A 391 -8.80 -6.10 -24.96
CA THR A 391 -9.85 -6.49 -25.89
C THR A 391 -9.28 -7.31 -27.04
N ALA A 392 -9.94 -8.42 -27.40
CA ALA A 392 -9.48 -9.39 -28.41
C ALA A 392 -8.23 -10.22 -28.05
N SER A 393 -7.83 -10.24 -26.77
CA SER A 393 -6.68 -11.02 -26.30
C SER A 393 -6.81 -12.52 -26.61
N ARG A 394 -7.98 -13.12 -26.35
CA ARG A 394 -8.20 -14.57 -26.56
C ARG A 394 -8.25 -14.96 -28.03
N GLU A 395 -8.85 -14.12 -28.86
CA GLU A 395 -8.84 -14.33 -30.28
C GLU A 395 -7.43 -14.20 -30.87
N SER A 396 -6.63 -13.27 -30.31
CA SER A 396 -5.20 -13.11 -30.64
C SER A 396 -4.39 -14.32 -30.18
N GLU A 397 -4.67 -14.84 -28.98
CA GLU A 397 -4.06 -16.07 -28.46
C GLU A 397 -4.32 -17.26 -29.37
N ALA A 398 -5.58 -17.47 -29.76
CA ALA A 398 -5.96 -18.53 -30.70
C ALA A 398 -5.24 -18.37 -32.05
N PHE A 399 -5.19 -17.16 -32.60
CA PHE A 399 -4.46 -16.84 -33.81
C PHE A 399 -2.96 -17.15 -33.69
N VAL A 400 -2.30 -16.68 -32.64
CA VAL A 400 -0.87 -16.91 -32.41
C VAL A 400 -0.58 -18.39 -32.27
N SER A 401 -1.34 -19.13 -31.47
CA SER A 401 -1.19 -20.58 -31.28
C SER A 401 -1.30 -21.35 -32.62
N GLU A 402 -2.28 -20.99 -33.47
CA GLU A 402 -2.44 -21.62 -34.80
C GLU A 402 -1.22 -21.32 -35.70
N GLN A 403 -0.71 -20.08 -35.71
CA GLN A 403 0.39 -19.70 -36.59
C GLN A 403 1.72 -20.33 -36.16
N ILE A 404 2.02 -20.45 -34.88
CA ILE A 404 3.28 -21.04 -34.40
C ILE A 404 3.35 -22.55 -34.63
N LYS A 405 2.24 -23.28 -34.65
CA LYS A 405 2.20 -24.71 -34.96
C LYS A 405 2.74 -25.06 -36.37
N GLY A 406 2.76 -24.10 -37.27
CA GLY A 406 3.26 -24.26 -38.64
C GLY A 406 4.75 -23.95 -38.82
N ILE A 407 5.49 -23.66 -37.75
CA ILE A 407 6.91 -23.28 -37.81
C ILE A 407 7.80 -24.38 -37.25
N ASN A 408 8.85 -24.75 -37.96
CA ASN A 408 9.78 -25.85 -37.58
C ASN A 408 10.78 -25.50 -36.44
N ARG A 409 10.37 -24.67 -35.48
CA ARG A 409 11.13 -24.39 -34.26
C ARG A 409 10.19 -24.09 -33.09
N LYS A 410 10.65 -24.28 -31.89
CA LYS A 410 9.86 -23.97 -30.69
C LYS A 410 9.74 -22.46 -30.51
N ILE A 411 8.50 -21.98 -30.57
CA ILE A 411 8.11 -20.62 -30.20
C ILE A 411 7.06 -20.76 -29.13
N TYR A 412 7.18 -19.95 -28.09
CA TYR A 412 6.22 -19.92 -27.00
C TYR A 412 5.49 -18.57 -26.97
N TYR A 413 4.33 -18.55 -26.37
CA TYR A 413 3.62 -17.31 -26.08
C TYR A 413 3.20 -17.25 -24.62
N THR A 414 2.95 -16.03 -24.15
CA THR A 414 2.32 -15.77 -22.85
C THR A 414 1.45 -14.53 -22.91
N ILE A 415 0.44 -14.49 -22.04
CA ILE A 415 -0.41 -13.30 -21.89
C ILE A 415 0.28 -12.36 -20.90
N VAL A 416 0.44 -11.10 -21.30
CA VAL A 416 1.09 -10.04 -20.52
C VAL A 416 0.05 -8.99 -20.14
N SER A 417 0.07 -8.51 -18.89
CA SER A 417 -0.79 -7.40 -18.49
C SER A 417 -0.44 -6.14 -19.29
N GLU A 418 -1.41 -5.57 -20.00
CA GLU A 418 -1.26 -4.29 -20.70
C GLU A 418 -1.71 -3.09 -19.85
N ALA A 419 -2.05 -3.31 -18.56
CA ALA A 419 -2.45 -2.24 -17.67
C ALA A 419 -1.41 -1.10 -17.68
N GLY A 420 -1.86 0.12 -17.94
CA GLY A 420 -0.98 1.29 -18.07
C GLY A 420 -0.14 1.37 -19.37
N ALA A 421 -0.21 0.41 -20.31
CA ALA A 421 0.51 0.51 -21.58
C ALA A 421 0.02 1.71 -22.42
N SER A 422 -1.28 2.01 -22.38
CA SER A 422 -1.86 3.21 -22.99
C SER A 422 -1.36 4.51 -22.33
N VAL A 423 -1.13 4.50 -21.01
CA VAL A 423 -0.55 5.64 -20.28
C VAL A 423 0.89 5.87 -20.72
N TYR A 424 1.69 4.79 -20.76
CA TYR A 424 3.06 4.87 -21.30
C TYR A 424 3.07 5.41 -22.73
N SER A 425 2.30 4.82 -23.64
CA SER A 425 2.32 5.16 -25.06
C SER A 425 1.94 6.61 -25.37
N ALA A 426 1.10 7.22 -24.53
CA ALA A 426 0.73 8.63 -24.57
C ALA A 426 1.71 9.57 -23.84
N SER A 427 2.65 9.03 -23.04
CA SER A 427 3.57 9.79 -22.21
C SER A 427 4.61 10.57 -23.00
N GLU A 428 5.23 11.58 -22.36
CA GLU A 428 6.36 12.31 -22.92
C GLU A 428 7.59 11.41 -23.12
N ILE A 429 7.80 10.45 -22.20
CA ILE A 429 8.88 9.46 -22.28
C ILE A 429 8.75 8.65 -23.56
N ALA A 430 7.58 8.08 -23.82
CA ALA A 430 7.37 7.28 -25.03
C ALA A 430 7.47 8.09 -26.32
N ARG A 431 7.03 9.37 -26.31
CA ARG A 431 7.22 10.26 -27.46
C ARG A 431 8.69 10.59 -27.74
N LYS A 432 9.52 10.70 -26.72
CA LYS A 432 10.97 10.90 -26.87
C LYS A 432 11.67 9.63 -27.34
N GLU A 433 11.28 8.47 -26.81
CA GLU A 433 11.85 7.17 -27.23
C GLU A 433 11.48 6.83 -28.68
N PHE A 434 10.24 7.12 -29.10
CA PHE A 434 9.70 6.77 -30.41
C PHE A 434 8.92 7.94 -31.03
N PRO A 435 9.60 8.99 -31.51
CA PRO A 435 8.95 10.18 -32.06
C PRO A 435 8.08 9.87 -33.30
N ASP A 436 8.50 8.90 -34.12
CA ASP A 436 7.86 8.56 -35.39
C ASP A 436 6.80 7.44 -35.27
N TYR A 437 6.53 6.93 -34.03
CA TYR A 437 5.57 5.86 -33.81
C TYR A 437 4.21 6.42 -33.40
N GLN A 438 3.16 5.73 -33.81
CA GLN A 438 1.80 5.97 -33.32
C GLN A 438 1.65 5.45 -31.87
N VAL A 439 0.60 5.93 -31.18
CA VAL A 439 0.36 5.59 -29.75
C VAL A 439 0.26 4.07 -29.57
N GLU A 440 -0.50 3.40 -30.44
CA GLU A 440 -0.73 1.95 -30.35
C GLU A 440 0.52 1.13 -30.69
N GLU A 441 1.40 1.64 -31.56
CA GLU A 441 2.68 0.99 -31.87
C GLU A 441 3.63 1.01 -30.68
N ARG A 442 3.65 2.11 -29.92
CA ARG A 442 4.41 2.23 -28.68
C ARG A 442 3.88 1.28 -27.60
N SER A 443 2.56 1.03 -27.59
CA SER A 443 1.95 0.07 -26.68
C SER A 443 2.45 -1.36 -26.93
N ALA A 444 2.54 -1.80 -28.19
CA ALA A 444 3.08 -3.10 -28.56
C ALA A 444 4.55 -3.28 -28.12
N VAL A 445 5.38 -2.21 -28.26
CA VAL A 445 6.75 -2.21 -27.75
C VAL A 445 6.76 -2.39 -26.22
N SER A 446 5.91 -1.67 -25.50
CA SER A 446 5.82 -1.77 -24.03
C SER A 446 5.42 -3.18 -23.60
N ILE A 447 4.46 -3.81 -24.26
CA ILE A 447 4.02 -5.19 -23.98
C ILE A 447 5.20 -6.17 -24.14
N ALA A 448 6.01 -6.05 -25.20
CA ALA A 448 7.19 -6.88 -25.40
C ALA A 448 8.24 -6.67 -24.29
N ARG A 449 8.54 -5.39 -23.96
CA ARG A 449 9.53 -5.04 -22.94
C ARG A 449 9.10 -5.43 -21.53
N ARG A 450 7.80 -5.44 -21.22
CA ARG A 450 7.29 -5.94 -19.92
C ARG A 450 7.57 -7.42 -19.72
N LEU A 451 7.55 -8.21 -20.76
CA LEU A 451 7.95 -9.62 -20.68
C LEU A 451 9.47 -9.73 -20.54
N GLN A 452 10.23 -8.90 -21.22
CA GLN A 452 11.69 -8.91 -21.18
C GLN A 452 12.24 -8.48 -19.82
N ASP A 453 11.80 -7.34 -19.29
CA ASP A 453 12.15 -6.83 -17.97
C ASP A 453 11.01 -5.96 -17.40
N PRO A 454 10.12 -6.55 -16.56
CA PRO A 454 8.98 -5.84 -15.97
C PRO A 454 9.40 -4.59 -15.21
N LEU A 455 10.45 -4.67 -14.39
CA LEU A 455 10.91 -3.55 -13.56
C LEU A 455 11.34 -2.36 -14.43
N ALA A 456 12.21 -2.61 -15.42
CA ALA A 456 12.75 -1.55 -16.29
C ALA A 456 11.67 -0.82 -17.09
N GLU A 457 10.59 -1.52 -17.45
CA GLU A 457 9.51 -0.91 -18.24
C GLU A 457 8.44 -0.27 -17.36
N LEU A 458 7.99 -0.92 -16.27
CA LEU A 458 6.88 -0.44 -15.44
C LEU A 458 7.22 0.83 -14.65
N VAL A 459 8.48 1.07 -14.31
CA VAL A 459 8.91 2.32 -13.64
C VAL A 459 8.76 3.58 -14.51
N LYS A 460 8.50 3.44 -15.82
CA LYS A 460 8.30 4.57 -16.73
C LYS A 460 6.93 5.23 -16.60
N ILE A 461 6.00 4.62 -15.88
CA ILE A 461 4.62 5.09 -15.70
C ILE A 461 4.29 5.24 -14.21
N ASP A 462 3.25 6.03 -13.94
CA ASP A 462 2.68 6.09 -12.60
C ASP A 462 2.27 4.68 -12.14
N PRO A 463 2.75 4.20 -10.98
CA PRO A 463 2.42 2.87 -10.48
C PRO A 463 0.92 2.61 -10.36
N LYS A 464 0.10 3.63 -10.12
CA LYS A 464 -1.37 3.51 -10.10
C LYS A 464 -1.96 3.08 -11.44
N ALA A 465 -1.29 3.38 -12.55
CA ALA A 465 -1.75 2.99 -13.88
C ALA A 465 -1.60 1.49 -14.15
N VAL A 466 -0.81 0.78 -13.34
CA VAL A 466 -0.60 -0.68 -13.49
C VAL A 466 -1.81 -1.50 -13.02
N GLY A 467 -2.71 -0.92 -12.21
CA GLY A 467 -3.91 -1.62 -11.72
C GLY A 467 -3.58 -2.61 -10.59
N VAL A 468 -3.26 -2.07 -9.43
CA VAL A 468 -2.78 -2.85 -8.26
C VAL A 468 -3.90 -3.42 -7.39
N GLY A 469 -5.16 -3.02 -7.59
CA GLY A 469 -6.27 -3.58 -6.81
C GLY A 469 -7.65 -3.01 -7.11
N GLN A 470 -8.68 -3.74 -6.72
CA GLN A 470 -10.09 -3.45 -7.04
C GLN A 470 -10.60 -2.13 -6.43
N TYR A 471 -10.11 -1.75 -5.24
CA TYR A 471 -10.53 -0.55 -4.50
C TYR A 471 -9.52 0.59 -4.58
N GLN A 472 -8.62 0.57 -5.56
CA GLN A 472 -7.56 1.57 -5.73
C GLN A 472 -8.06 3.02 -5.74
N HIS A 473 -9.26 3.27 -6.28
CA HIS A 473 -9.85 4.61 -6.36
C HIS A 473 -10.66 5.02 -5.10
N ASP A 474 -10.85 4.11 -4.14
CA ASP A 474 -11.63 4.33 -2.91
C ASP A 474 -10.77 4.55 -1.66
N VAL A 475 -9.46 4.55 -1.84
CA VAL A 475 -8.50 4.83 -0.77
C VAL A 475 -7.93 6.24 -0.87
N SER A 476 -7.27 6.69 0.18
CA SER A 476 -6.53 7.95 0.19
C SER A 476 -5.45 7.95 -0.89
N GLN A 477 -5.61 8.74 -1.96
CA GLN A 477 -4.65 8.79 -3.07
C GLN A 477 -3.26 9.23 -2.60
N LYS A 478 -3.17 10.15 -1.64
CA LYS A 478 -1.90 10.60 -1.07
C LYS A 478 -1.13 9.46 -0.35
N GLN A 479 -1.85 8.64 0.42
CA GLN A 479 -1.23 7.50 1.11
C GLN A 479 -0.86 6.39 0.12
N LEU A 480 -1.72 6.15 -0.88
CA LEU A 480 -1.44 5.20 -1.94
C LEU A 480 -0.19 5.60 -2.72
N ASP A 481 -0.08 6.85 -3.18
CA ASP A 481 1.09 7.36 -3.88
C ASP A 481 2.36 7.14 -3.07
N ALA A 482 2.36 7.56 -1.80
CA ALA A 482 3.51 7.40 -0.92
C ALA A 482 3.92 5.92 -0.75
N LYS A 483 2.95 5.01 -0.61
CA LYS A 483 3.25 3.57 -0.50
C LYS A 483 3.81 2.99 -1.79
N LEU A 484 3.21 3.31 -2.93
CA LEU A 484 3.66 2.79 -4.22
C LEU A 484 5.05 3.32 -4.60
N ASP A 485 5.37 4.58 -4.30
CA ASP A 485 6.70 5.15 -4.51
C ASP A 485 7.75 4.41 -3.66
N ILE A 486 7.45 4.12 -2.40
CA ILE A 486 8.31 3.32 -1.51
C ILE A 486 8.55 1.92 -2.10
N VAL A 487 7.52 1.29 -2.64
CA VAL A 487 7.62 -0.05 -3.23
C VAL A 487 8.51 -0.04 -4.46
N VAL A 488 8.36 0.95 -5.34
CA VAL A 488 9.22 1.11 -6.53
C VAL A 488 10.67 1.34 -6.11
N GLU A 489 10.92 2.27 -5.18
CA GLU A 489 12.26 2.54 -4.65
C GLU A 489 12.90 1.26 -4.09
N THR A 490 12.18 0.54 -3.26
CA THR A 490 12.66 -0.71 -2.65
C THR A 490 12.97 -1.77 -3.70
N ALA A 491 12.09 -1.97 -4.68
CA ALA A 491 12.30 -2.95 -5.75
C ALA A 491 13.53 -2.61 -6.61
N VAL A 492 13.68 -1.35 -7.03
CA VAL A 492 14.81 -0.91 -7.85
C VAL A 492 16.13 -1.05 -7.11
N ASN A 493 16.20 -0.63 -5.84
CA ASN A 493 17.42 -0.75 -5.04
C ASN A 493 17.72 -2.21 -4.67
N LYS A 494 16.71 -3.05 -4.46
CA LYS A 494 16.89 -4.50 -4.23
C LYS A 494 17.55 -5.20 -5.42
N VAL A 495 17.13 -4.88 -6.64
CA VAL A 495 17.67 -5.46 -7.89
C VAL A 495 19.02 -4.86 -8.23
N GLY A 496 19.22 -3.55 -8.00
CA GLY A 496 20.36 -2.81 -8.49
C GLY A 496 20.27 -2.52 -10.00
N VAL A 497 21.04 -1.57 -10.50
CA VAL A 497 20.87 -1.04 -11.85
C VAL A 497 22.20 -0.91 -12.57
N ASN A 498 22.29 -1.37 -13.83
CA ASN A 498 23.43 -1.10 -14.69
C ASN A 498 23.35 0.33 -15.22
N VAL A 499 24.26 1.19 -14.77
CA VAL A 499 24.27 2.62 -15.13
C VAL A 499 24.43 2.88 -16.63
N ASN A 500 25.05 1.93 -17.36
CA ASN A 500 25.29 2.07 -18.80
C ASN A 500 24.06 1.76 -19.67
N THR A 501 23.06 1.07 -19.13
CA THR A 501 21.84 0.68 -19.88
C THR A 501 20.57 1.28 -19.31
N ALA A 502 20.60 1.74 -18.06
CA ALA A 502 19.42 2.26 -17.37
C ALA A 502 18.86 3.53 -18.02
N SER A 503 17.54 3.63 -18.02
CA SER A 503 16.82 4.87 -18.34
C SER A 503 16.87 5.86 -17.17
N ALA A 504 16.66 7.15 -17.45
CA ALA A 504 16.53 8.16 -16.40
C ALA A 504 15.39 7.85 -15.43
N ALA A 505 14.28 7.31 -15.94
CA ALA A 505 13.14 6.90 -15.14
C ALA A 505 13.47 5.77 -14.14
N LEU A 506 14.35 4.82 -14.52
CA LEU A 506 14.81 3.78 -13.62
C LEU A 506 15.80 4.33 -12.58
N LEU A 507 16.71 5.20 -13.03
CA LEU A 507 17.75 5.78 -12.17
C LEU A 507 17.19 6.71 -11.09
N GLU A 508 16.08 7.41 -11.34
CA GLU A 508 15.49 8.32 -10.33
C GLU A 508 15.00 7.62 -9.06
N HIS A 509 14.78 6.30 -9.11
CA HIS A 509 14.42 5.47 -7.95
C HIS A 509 15.61 4.88 -7.20
N ILE A 510 16.84 5.12 -7.67
CA ILE A 510 18.04 4.74 -6.93
C ILE A 510 18.23 5.67 -5.73
N ALA A 511 18.49 5.07 -4.57
CA ALA A 511 18.76 5.76 -3.31
C ALA A 511 19.78 6.90 -3.52
N GLY A 512 19.45 8.09 -3.07
CA GLY A 512 20.32 9.28 -3.21
C GLY A 512 20.27 9.98 -4.56
N LEU A 513 19.62 9.43 -5.60
CA LEU A 513 19.39 10.12 -6.86
C LEU A 513 18.04 10.86 -6.85
N THR A 514 17.99 11.92 -7.62
CA THR A 514 16.77 12.68 -7.90
C THR A 514 16.51 12.65 -9.41
N LYS A 515 15.33 13.02 -9.85
CA LYS A 515 14.99 13.14 -11.27
C LYS A 515 16.04 13.94 -12.06
N THR A 516 16.56 15.02 -11.48
CA THR A 516 17.58 15.85 -12.12
C THR A 516 18.93 15.14 -12.21
N THR A 517 19.38 14.50 -11.12
CA THR A 517 20.67 13.79 -11.13
C THR A 517 20.61 12.53 -11.99
N ALA A 518 19.49 11.81 -12.02
CA ALA A 518 19.25 10.69 -12.91
C ALA A 518 19.37 11.10 -14.40
N ALA A 519 18.70 12.20 -14.78
CA ALA A 519 18.83 12.77 -16.12
C ALA A 519 20.27 13.18 -16.45
N ASN A 520 20.99 13.78 -15.50
CA ASN A 520 22.39 14.15 -15.67
C ASN A 520 23.33 12.95 -15.84
N VAL A 521 23.04 11.82 -15.17
CA VAL A 521 23.80 10.56 -15.37
C VAL A 521 23.66 10.09 -16.82
N VAL A 522 22.43 10.10 -17.36
CA VAL A 522 22.18 9.70 -18.75
C VAL A 522 22.85 10.66 -19.72
N ALA A 523 22.68 11.98 -19.54
CA ALA A 523 23.32 13.00 -20.39
C ALA A 523 24.84 12.86 -20.37
N TYR A 524 25.45 12.68 -19.20
CA TYR A 524 26.90 12.48 -19.10
C TYR A 524 27.36 11.24 -19.86
N ARG A 525 26.63 10.13 -19.77
CA ARG A 525 26.91 8.89 -20.52
C ARG A 525 26.83 9.12 -22.05
N ASP A 526 25.80 9.84 -22.49
CA ASP A 526 25.58 10.08 -23.91
C ASP A 526 26.66 11.01 -24.52
N GLU A 527 27.15 11.96 -23.73
CA GLU A 527 28.20 12.89 -24.14
C GLU A 527 29.63 12.30 -24.04
N ASN A 528 29.92 11.52 -23.00
CA ASN A 528 31.28 11.07 -22.66
C ASN A 528 31.51 9.58 -22.92
N GLY A 529 30.48 8.85 -23.38
CA GLY A 529 30.50 7.41 -23.56
C GLY A 529 30.22 6.64 -22.26
N LYS A 530 30.26 5.31 -22.34
CA LYS A 530 29.97 4.42 -21.23
C LYS A 530 30.89 4.67 -20.03
N PHE A 531 30.31 4.60 -18.83
CA PHE A 531 31.06 4.55 -17.58
C PHE A 531 31.93 3.29 -17.54
N THR A 532 33.21 3.43 -17.23
CA THR A 532 34.16 2.32 -17.11
C THR A 532 34.52 2.00 -15.65
N ASN A 533 34.18 2.90 -14.73
CA ASN A 533 34.33 2.70 -13.28
C ASN A 533 33.37 3.62 -12.51
N ARG A 534 33.03 3.21 -11.26
CA ARG A 534 32.11 3.96 -10.38
C ARG A 534 32.63 5.35 -10.03
N SER A 535 33.94 5.59 -9.99
CA SER A 535 34.49 6.89 -9.63
C SER A 535 34.17 7.99 -10.67
N GLN A 536 33.89 7.62 -11.91
CA GLN A 536 33.47 8.59 -12.95
C GLN A 536 32.11 9.23 -12.63
N LEU A 537 31.26 8.58 -11.86
CA LEU A 537 29.98 9.16 -11.40
C LEU A 537 30.16 10.46 -10.61
N LYS A 538 31.30 10.64 -9.92
CA LYS A 538 31.65 11.89 -9.23
C LYS A 538 31.76 13.11 -10.17
N LYS A 539 31.88 12.88 -11.47
CA LYS A 539 31.97 13.94 -12.50
C LYS A 539 30.61 14.35 -13.03
N VAL A 540 29.55 13.61 -12.68
CA VAL A 540 28.18 13.92 -13.09
C VAL A 540 27.73 15.23 -12.44
N PRO A 541 27.20 16.21 -13.19
CA PRO A 541 26.74 17.47 -12.63
C PRO A 541 25.66 17.28 -11.56
N ARG A 542 25.76 18.02 -10.47
CA ARG A 542 24.85 18.02 -9.31
C ARG A 542 24.82 16.71 -8.51
N LEU A 543 25.63 15.71 -8.82
CA LEU A 543 25.78 14.51 -7.99
C LEU A 543 26.82 14.81 -6.89
N GLY A 544 26.36 15.33 -5.76
CA GLY A 544 27.22 15.66 -4.62
C GLY A 544 27.78 14.43 -3.90
N PRO A 545 28.77 14.61 -3.00
CA PRO A 545 29.41 13.49 -2.28
C PRO A 545 28.45 12.59 -1.52
N LYS A 546 27.47 13.16 -0.82
CA LYS A 546 26.48 12.39 -0.06
C LYS A 546 25.56 11.57 -0.98
N ALA A 547 25.05 12.18 -2.05
CA ALA A 547 24.23 11.49 -3.04
C ALA A 547 25.02 10.37 -3.74
N PHE A 548 26.30 10.61 -4.07
CA PHE A 548 27.18 9.58 -4.61
C PHE A 548 27.34 8.40 -3.64
N GLU A 549 27.64 8.67 -2.36
CA GLU A 549 27.76 7.64 -1.33
C GLU A 549 26.49 6.79 -1.26
N GLN A 550 25.31 7.41 -1.23
CA GLN A 550 24.03 6.70 -1.12
C GLN A 550 23.71 5.85 -2.36
N ALA A 551 24.10 6.31 -3.55
CA ALA A 551 23.71 5.70 -4.83
C ALA A 551 24.70 4.64 -5.35
N VAL A 552 26.00 4.85 -5.12
CA VAL A 552 27.06 4.12 -5.84
C VAL A 552 27.04 2.61 -5.67
N GLY A 553 26.59 2.11 -4.52
CA GLY A 553 26.50 0.67 -4.27
C GLY A 553 25.38 -0.01 -5.04
N PHE A 554 24.32 0.74 -5.42
CA PHE A 554 23.19 0.25 -6.21
C PHE A 554 23.39 0.39 -7.72
N LEU A 555 24.42 1.15 -8.14
CA LEU A 555 24.78 1.38 -9.52
C LEU A 555 25.92 0.43 -9.94
N ARG A 556 25.64 -0.45 -10.89
CA ARG A 556 26.60 -1.46 -11.37
C ARG A 556 27.19 -1.05 -12.72
N ILE A 557 28.46 -1.46 -12.96
CA ILE A 557 29.16 -1.33 -14.23
C ILE A 557 29.72 -2.71 -14.57
N VAL A 558 28.96 -3.50 -15.32
CA VAL A 558 29.26 -4.91 -15.59
C VAL A 558 30.53 -5.07 -16.44
N ASP A 559 30.71 -4.22 -17.46
CA ASP A 559 31.85 -4.27 -18.39
C ASP A 559 32.93 -3.22 -18.03
N GLY A 560 33.07 -2.92 -16.73
CA GLY A 560 33.99 -1.91 -16.23
C GLY A 560 35.44 -2.38 -16.12
N LYS A 561 36.35 -1.43 -15.88
CA LYS A 561 37.79 -1.71 -15.65
C LYS A 561 38.03 -2.43 -14.30
N ASN A 562 37.19 -2.21 -13.31
CA ASN A 562 37.27 -2.84 -12.02
C ASN A 562 36.09 -3.83 -11.86
N PRO A 563 36.33 -5.14 -11.82
CA PRO A 563 35.27 -6.14 -11.66
C PRO A 563 34.39 -5.93 -10.41
N LEU A 564 34.91 -5.32 -9.35
CA LEU A 564 34.14 -4.99 -8.13
C LEU A 564 33.01 -3.98 -8.44
N ASP A 565 33.14 -3.13 -9.47
CA ASP A 565 32.11 -2.18 -9.87
C ASP A 565 30.86 -2.88 -10.47
N GLY A 566 30.98 -4.15 -10.85
CA GLY A 566 29.86 -4.99 -11.29
C GLY A 566 29.11 -5.70 -10.15
N THR A 567 29.58 -5.56 -8.91
CA THR A 567 29.01 -6.22 -7.72
C THR A 567 28.14 -5.28 -6.90
N ASP A 568 27.47 -5.83 -5.87
CA ASP A 568 26.73 -5.08 -4.85
C ASP A 568 27.61 -4.55 -3.72
N ILE A 569 28.93 -4.81 -3.78
CA ILE A 569 29.88 -4.35 -2.77
C ILE A 569 30.03 -2.84 -2.90
N HIS A 570 29.84 -2.12 -1.77
CA HIS A 570 30.02 -0.69 -1.74
C HIS A 570 31.52 -0.32 -1.86
N PRO A 571 31.91 0.76 -2.55
CA PRO A 571 33.32 1.15 -2.69
C PRO A 571 34.06 1.32 -1.36
N GLU A 572 33.41 1.69 -0.27
CA GLU A 572 34.02 1.75 1.07
C GLU A 572 34.56 0.39 1.55
N SER A 573 34.03 -0.71 1.02
CA SER A 573 34.40 -2.08 1.38
C SER A 573 35.36 -2.74 0.40
N TYR A 574 35.83 -2.04 -0.64
CA TYR A 574 36.71 -2.60 -1.65
C TYR A 574 38.03 -3.10 -1.08
N GLU A 575 38.63 -2.36 -0.16
CA GLU A 575 39.87 -2.78 0.51
C GLU A 575 39.72 -4.13 1.22
N PHE A 576 38.58 -4.35 1.87
CA PHE A 576 38.30 -5.64 2.53
C PHE A 576 38.07 -6.76 1.52
N ALA A 577 37.36 -6.49 0.43
CA ALA A 577 37.17 -7.47 -0.66
C ALA A 577 38.50 -7.86 -1.30
N GLU A 578 39.41 -6.90 -1.53
CA GLU A 578 40.75 -7.16 -2.04
C GLU A 578 41.59 -8.01 -1.09
N LYS A 579 41.60 -7.71 0.21
CA LYS A 579 42.29 -8.52 1.24
C LYS A 579 41.74 -9.96 1.29
N ILE A 580 40.43 -10.14 1.11
CA ILE A 580 39.82 -11.47 1.06
C ILE A 580 40.28 -12.22 -0.19
N LEU A 581 40.29 -11.57 -1.37
CA LEU A 581 40.80 -12.18 -2.61
C LEU A 581 42.26 -12.58 -2.49
N GLU A 582 43.12 -11.73 -1.93
CA GLU A 582 44.53 -12.03 -1.65
C GLU A 582 44.68 -13.28 -0.75
N LYS A 583 43.89 -13.36 0.31
CA LYS A 583 43.89 -14.48 1.27
C LYS A 583 43.54 -15.82 0.63
N ILE A 584 42.61 -15.83 -0.34
CA ILE A 584 42.25 -17.03 -1.10
C ILE A 584 43.09 -17.19 -2.37
N GLN A 585 44.13 -16.38 -2.56
CA GLN A 585 45.02 -16.40 -3.72
C GLN A 585 44.25 -16.27 -5.06
N ALA A 586 43.25 -15.42 -5.10
CA ALA A 586 42.45 -15.12 -6.27
C ALA A 586 42.65 -13.68 -6.73
N THR A 587 42.45 -13.45 -8.01
CA THR A 587 42.48 -12.09 -8.64
C THR A 587 41.08 -11.57 -8.83
N LYS A 588 40.96 -10.24 -9.06
CA LYS A 588 39.65 -9.61 -9.34
C LYS A 588 38.96 -10.16 -10.60
N VAL A 589 39.72 -10.68 -11.55
CA VAL A 589 39.18 -11.27 -12.80
C VAL A 589 38.49 -12.62 -12.53
N GLU A 590 38.86 -13.29 -11.45
CA GLU A 590 38.29 -14.58 -11.05
C GLU A 590 37.01 -14.45 -10.22
N ILE A 591 36.56 -13.22 -9.91
CA ILE A 591 35.30 -12.96 -9.20
C ILE A 591 34.13 -13.63 -9.97
N GLY A 592 33.27 -14.36 -9.24
CA GLY A 592 32.14 -15.09 -9.81
C GLY A 592 32.50 -16.48 -10.38
N THR A 593 33.75 -16.93 -10.25
CA THR A 593 34.13 -18.28 -10.65
C THR A 593 33.91 -19.31 -9.52
N GLU A 594 33.69 -20.55 -9.92
CA GLU A 594 33.54 -21.66 -8.97
C GLU A 594 34.77 -21.82 -8.04
N LYS A 595 35.96 -21.49 -8.51
CA LYS A 595 37.18 -21.44 -7.71
C LYS A 595 37.06 -20.50 -6.52
N VAL A 596 36.56 -19.29 -6.75
CA VAL A 596 36.36 -18.26 -5.70
C VAL A 596 35.27 -18.71 -4.74
N GLU A 597 34.16 -19.25 -5.24
CA GLU A 597 33.05 -19.76 -4.41
C GLU A 597 33.52 -20.87 -3.46
N GLN A 598 34.23 -21.87 -3.98
CA GLN A 598 34.77 -22.95 -3.19
C GLN A 598 35.79 -22.46 -2.15
N ALA A 599 36.71 -21.57 -2.54
CA ALA A 599 37.70 -21.03 -1.61
C ALA A 599 37.04 -20.21 -0.48
N LEU A 600 36.05 -19.39 -0.78
CA LEU A 600 35.30 -18.60 0.21
C LEU A 600 34.54 -19.52 1.18
N SER A 601 33.97 -20.63 0.70
CA SER A 601 33.22 -21.57 1.53
C SER A 601 34.07 -22.24 2.64
N THR A 602 35.38 -22.28 2.48
CA THR A 602 36.31 -22.87 3.45
C THR A 602 36.72 -21.91 4.57
N LEU A 603 36.42 -20.60 4.44
CA LEU A 603 36.85 -19.60 5.40
C LEU A 603 35.92 -19.55 6.62
N ASP A 604 36.50 -19.46 7.82
CA ASP A 604 35.74 -19.12 9.03
C ASP A 604 35.37 -17.65 9.03
N LYS A 605 34.09 -17.37 8.76
CA LYS A 605 33.55 -16.00 8.69
C LYS A 605 33.73 -15.21 9.99
N LYS A 606 33.59 -15.84 11.16
CA LYS A 606 33.76 -15.17 12.45
C LYS A 606 35.19 -14.75 12.71
N ALA A 607 36.11 -15.64 12.46
CA ALA A 607 37.53 -15.35 12.59
C ALA A 607 37.97 -14.26 11.61
N LEU A 608 37.49 -14.32 10.37
CA LEU A 608 37.82 -13.37 9.33
C LEU A 608 37.19 -11.97 9.60
N SER A 609 35.96 -11.90 10.09
CA SER A 609 35.32 -10.65 10.54
C SER A 609 36.14 -9.96 11.62
N THR A 610 36.62 -10.70 12.60
CA THR A 610 37.48 -10.17 13.67
C THR A 610 38.83 -9.70 13.14
N GLU A 611 39.45 -10.47 12.24
CA GLU A 611 40.76 -10.16 11.63
C GLU A 611 40.68 -8.86 10.80
N LEU A 612 39.61 -8.69 10.02
CA LEU A 612 39.39 -7.51 9.17
C LEU A 612 38.81 -6.31 9.91
N GLY A 613 38.27 -6.50 11.12
CA GLY A 613 37.64 -5.44 11.90
C GLY A 613 36.31 -4.94 11.29
N ILE A 614 35.58 -5.81 10.58
CA ILE A 614 34.28 -5.51 9.99
C ILE A 614 33.20 -6.42 10.58
N GLY A 615 31.94 -5.99 10.52
CA GLY A 615 30.82 -6.79 10.97
C GLY A 615 30.53 -8.00 10.07
N LEU A 616 29.84 -8.98 10.61
CA LEU A 616 29.47 -10.20 9.88
C LEU A 616 28.56 -9.92 8.68
N GLU A 617 27.65 -8.97 8.81
CA GLU A 617 26.72 -8.60 7.74
C GLU A 617 27.45 -7.98 6.54
N THR A 618 28.42 -7.10 6.81
CA THR A 618 29.29 -6.53 5.77
C THR A 618 30.13 -7.61 5.11
N LEU A 619 30.67 -8.55 5.89
CA LEU A 619 31.44 -9.66 5.35
C LEU A 619 30.59 -10.57 4.47
N GLU A 620 29.37 -10.86 4.86
CA GLU A 620 28.43 -11.68 4.07
C GLU A 620 28.06 -10.99 2.75
N LEU A 621 27.84 -9.66 2.78
CA LEU A 621 27.62 -8.89 1.57
C LEU A 621 28.82 -8.96 0.60
N ILE A 622 30.05 -8.85 1.14
CA ILE A 622 31.27 -9.00 0.34
C ILE A 622 31.33 -10.44 -0.24
N PHE A 623 31.12 -11.47 0.55
CA PHE A 623 31.13 -12.85 0.08
C PHE A 623 30.12 -13.08 -1.03
N ALA A 624 28.88 -12.62 -0.85
CA ALA A 624 27.85 -12.72 -1.88
C ALA A 624 28.23 -12.01 -3.18
N GLY A 625 28.82 -10.81 -3.10
CA GLY A 625 29.28 -10.06 -4.27
C GLY A 625 30.48 -10.70 -4.96
N LEU A 626 31.39 -11.35 -4.24
CA LEU A 626 32.54 -12.08 -4.82
C LEU A 626 32.14 -13.43 -5.42
N THR A 627 31.11 -14.10 -4.85
CA THR A 627 30.61 -15.39 -5.35
C THR A 627 29.73 -15.22 -6.59
N LYS A 628 28.79 -14.28 -6.56
CA LYS A 628 27.84 -14.04 -7.66
C LYS A 628 27.76 -12.56 -7.98
N PRO A 629 28.74 -12.01 -8.72
CA PRO A 629 28.72 -10.61 -9.13
C PRO A 629 27.50 -10.33 -9.99
N GLY A 630 26.82 -9.21 -9.71
CA GLY A 630 25.67 -8.78 -10.50
C GLY A 630 24.43 -9.67 -10.38
N ARG A 631 24.32 -10.50 -9.34
CA ARG A 631 23.16 -11.35 -9.09
C ARG A 631 21.88 -10.51 -9.13
N ASP A 632 20.93 -10.97 -9.93
CA ASP A 632 19.58 -10.46 -9.96
C ASP A 632 18.69 -11.33 -9.07
N PRO A 633 18.15 -10.84 -7.96
CA PRO A 633 17.31 -11.64 -7.06
C PRO A 633 16.05 -12.21 -7.74
N ARG A 634 15.67 -11.65 -8.88
CA ARG A 634 14.53 -12.12 -9.69
C ARG A 634 14.82 -13.40 -10.47
N GLU A 635 16.08 -13.81 -10.61
CA GLU A 635 16.46 -15.05 -11.28
C GLU A 635 16.08 -16.31 -10.45
N GLU A 636 15.74 -16.13 -9.18
CA GLU A 636 15.25 -17.19 -8.29
C GLU A 636 13.72 -17.32 -8.29
N VAL A 637 13.02 -16.38 -8.95
CA VAL A 637 11.56 -16.41 -9.12
C VAL A 637 11.22 -17.27 -10.33
N ASP A 638 10.15 -18.05 -10.23
CA ASP A 638 9.67 -18.87 -11.35
C ASP A 638 9.38 -18.02 -12.58
N PRO A 639 9.88 -18.40 -13.76
CA PRO A 639 9.57 -17.69 -15.00
C PRO A 639 8.08 -17.80 -15.34
N PRO A 640 7.51 -16.83 -16.09
CA PRO A 640 6.10 -16.88 -16.48
C PRO A 640 5.79 -18.18 -17.25
N ILE A 641 4.55 -18.68 -17.11
CA ILE A 641 4.09 -19.88 -17.80
C ILE A 641 4.10 -19.63 -19.30
N LEU A 642 4.94 -20.38 -20.01
CA LEU A 642 5.04 -20.36 -21.46
C LEU A 642 4.13 -21.43 -22.07
N ARG A 643 3.28 -21.04 -23.01
CA ARG A 643 2.27 -21.89 -23.63
C ARG A 643 2.56 -22.12 -25.11
N SER A 644 2.10 -23.25 -25.60
CA SER A 644 2.05 -23.56 -27.03
C SER A 644 0.63 -23.85 -27.53
N ASP A 645 -0.33 -24.10 -26.64
CA ASP A 645 -1.72 -24.46 -26.90
C ASP A 645 -2.70 -23.62 -26.07
N VAL A 646 -3.94 -23.48 -26.58
CA VAL A 646 -5.01 -22.70 -25.93
C VAL A 646 -5.95 -23.63 -25.17
N LEU A 647 -6.33 -23.24 -23.94
CA LEU A 647 -7.42 -23.86 -23.18
C LEU A 647 -8.69 -23.01 -23.28
N THR A 648 -9.84 -23.69 -23.50
CA THR A 648 -11.16 -23.04 -23.47
C THR A 648 -11.93 -23.41 -22.21
N MET A 649 -13.02 -22.69 -21.91
CA MET A 649 -13.90 -23.04 -20.77
C MET A 649 -14.54 -24.43 -20.92
N GLU A 650 -14.69 -24.92 -22.17
CA GLU A 650 -15.25 -26.23 -22.48
C GLU A 650 -14.24 -27.36 -22.24
N ASP A 651 -12.95 -27.04 -22.24
CA ASP A 651 -11.86 -28.01 -22.00
C ASP A 651 -11.64 -28.32 -20.54
N ILE A 652 -12.11 -27.41 -19.63
CA ILE A 652 -11.94 -27.59 -18.19
C ILE A 652 -13.10 -28.38 -17.57
N GLN A 653 -12.77 -29.23 -16.60
CA GLN A 653 -13.73 -30.06 -15.86
C GLN A 653 -13.52 -29.90 -14.36
N VAL A 654 -14.60 -30.06 -13.59
CA VAL A 654 -14.51 -30.08 -12.13
C VAL A 654 -13.59 -31.22 -11.67
N GLY A 655 -12.66 -30.93 -10.79
CA GLY A 655 -11.62 -31.86 -10.34
C GLY A 655 -10.34 -31.81 -11.15
N MET A 656 -10.30 -31.09 -12.28
CA MET A 656 -9.11 -30.96 -13.12
C MET A 656 -8.00 -30.18 -12.37
N GLU A 657 -6.78 -30.70 -12.43
CA GLU A 657 -5.58 -30.04 -11.94
C GLU A 657 -4.99 -29.14 -13.02
N LEU A 658 -4.71 -27.89 -12.67
CA LEU A 658 -4.14 -26.90 -13.59
C LEU A 658 -3.03 -26.12 -12.91
N GLN A 659 -2.06 -25.68 -13.68
CA GLN A 659 -1.13 -24.63 -13.25
C GLN A 659 -1.69 -23.26 -13.66
N GLY A 660 -1.66 -22.31 -12.75
CA GLY A 660 -2.10 -20.95 -13.01
C GLY A 660 -1.17 -19.91 -12.37
N THR A 661 -1.25 -18.70 -12.89
CA THR A 661 -0.49 -17.56 -12.36
C THR A 661 -1.42 -16.68 -11.56
N ILE A 662 -1.03 -16.31 -10.33
CA ILE A 662 -1.77 -15.36 -9.51
C ILE A 662 -1.74 -13.98 -10.18
N ARG A 663 -2.92 -13.46 -10.52
CA ARG A 663 -3.10 -12.15 -11.17
C ARG A 663 -3.36 -11.04 -10.18
N ASN A 664 -4.11 -11.34 -9.13
CA ASN A 664 -4.48 -10.37 -8.11
C ASN A 664 -4.75 -11.08 -6.78
N VAL A 665 -4.34 -10.45 -5.69
CA VAL A 665 -4.61 -10.91 -4.32
C VAL A 665 -5.51 -9.87 -3.66
N VAL A 666 -6.62 -10.35 -3.09
CA VAL A 666 -7.63 -9.53 -2.41
C VAL A 666 -7.94 -10.13 -1.04
N ASP A 667 -8.58 -9.38 -0.15
CA ASP A 667 -8.83 -9.83 1.23
C ASP A 667 -9.59 -11.17 1.36
N PHE A 668 -10.41 -11.50 0.37
CA PHE A 668 -11.22 -12.73 0.37
C PHE A 668 -10.64 -13.89 -0.46
N GLY A 669 -9.49 -13.69 -1.12
CA GLY A 669 -8.85 -14.74 -1.91
C GLY A 669 -7.88 -14.23 -2.97
N ALA A 670 -7.62 -15.06 -3.99
CA ALA A 670 -6.74 -14.73 -5.09
C ALA A 670 -7.37 -15.09 -6.45
N PHE A 671 -7.17 -14.23 -7.43
CA PHE A 671 -7.54 -14.49 -8.84
C PHE A 671 -6.37 -15.13 -9.55
N VAL A 672 -6.65 -16.24 -10.25
CA VAL A 672 -5.64 -17.08 -10.88
C VAL A 672 -5.94 -17.21 -12.36
N ASP A 673 -5.00 -16.81 -13.22
CA ASP A 673 -5.05 -17.08 -14.66
C ASP A 673 -4.67 -18.55 -14.93
N ILE A 674 -5.68 -19.35 -15.22
CA ILE A 674 -5.53 -20.77 -15.58
C ILE A 674 -5.51 -20.99 -17.10
N GLY A 675 -5.46 -19.91 -17.90
CA GLY A 675 -5.42 -19.98 -19.37
C GLY A 675 -6.77 -19.95 -20.08
N VAL A 676 -7.87 -19.74 -19.37
CA VAL A 676 -9.19 -19.52 -19.96
C VAL A 676 -9.57 -18.03 -19.93
N LYS A 677 -10.68 -17.66 -20.55
CA LYS A 677 -11.09 -16.26 -20.78
C LYS A 677 -11.21 -15.41 -19.52
N GLN A 678 -11.53 -16.02 -18.39
CA GLN A 678 -11.68 -15.33 -17.10
C GLN A 678 -10.81 -16.00 -16.05
N ASP A 679 -10.23 -15.16 -15.16
CA ASP A 679 -9.45 -15.67 -14.05
C ASP A 679 -10.36 -16.47 -13.10
N GLY A 680 -9.86 -17.59 -12.62
CA GLY A 680 -10.52 -18.38 -11.59
C GLY A 680 -10.28 -17.77 -10.21
N LEU A 681 -11.24 -17.93 -9.30
CA LEU A 681 -11.12 -17.45 -7.92
C LEU A 681 -10.76 -18.60 -6.97
N VAL A 682 -9.66 -18.48 -6.26
CA VAL A 682 -9.36 -19.26 -5.05
C VAL A 682 -9.80 -18.46 -3.85
N HIS A 683 -10.88 -18.88 -3.20
CA HIS A 683 -11.33 -18.24 -1.95
C HIS A 683 -10.34 -18.50 -0.81
N ILE A 684 -10.19 -17.56 0.13
CA ILE A 684 -9.25 -17.64 1.26
C ILE A 684 -9.33 -18.99 2.03
N SER A 685 -10.54 -19.56 2.19
CA SER A 685 -10.75 -20.85 2.85
C SER A 685 -10.24 -22.07 2.03
N ARG A 686 -9.86 -21.88 0.78
CA ARG A 686 -9.39 -22.90 -0.15
C ARG A 686 -7.91 -22.77 -0.52
N MET A 687 -7.18 -21.84 0.14
CA MET A 687 -5.78 -21.58 -0.17
C MET A 687 -4.84 -22.51 0.60
N LYS A 688 -5.12 -22.77 1.87
CA LYS A 688 -4.28 -23.61 2.76
C LYS A 688 -5.16 -24.31 3.79
N LYS A 689 -4.72 -25.50 4.27
CA LYS A 689 -5.34 -26.15 5.44
C LYS A 689 -5.12 -25.30 6.68
N GLY A 690 -6.21 -24.97 7.40
CA GLY A 690 -6.21 -24.16 8.61
C GLY A 690 -6.65 -22.73 8.37
N PHE A 691 -6.53 -21.90 9.40
CA PHE A 691 -6.93 -20.49 9.34
C PHE A 691 -5.89 -19.66 8.59
N VAL A 692 -6.30 -18.97 7.55
CA VAL A 692 -5.51 -17.98 6.81
C VAL A 692 -5.98 -16.60 7.23
N LYS A 693 -5.09 -15.79 7.75
CA LYS A 693 -5.43 -14.42 8.21
C LYS A 693 -5.54 -13.48 7.02
N HIS A 694 -4.57 -13.52 6.13
CA HIS A 694 -4.55 -12.74 4.89
C HIS A 694 -4.13 -13.64 3.72
N PRO A 695 -4.77 -13.53 2.55
CA PRO A 695 -4.38 -14.30 1.36
C PRO A 695 -2.92 -14.08 0.94
N SER A 696 -2.37 -12.88 1.15
CA SER A 696 -0.95 -12.55 0.92
C SER A 696 0.04 -13.33 1.80
N ASP A 697 -0.41 -13.93 2.91
CA ASP A 697 0.40 -14.84 3.73
C ASP A 697 0.64 -16.19 3.05
N VAL A 698 -0.08 -16.47 1.95
CA VAL A 698 -0.06 -17.76 1.25
C VAL A 698 0.42 -17.65 -0.18
N VAL A 699 -0.01 -16.60 -0.91
CA VAL A 699 0.33 -16.37 -2.32
C VAL A 699 0.58 -14.90 -2.61
N SER A 700 1.38 -14.65 -3.63
CA SER A 700 1.72 -13.32 -4.14
C SER A 700 1.38 -13.20 -5.62
N VAL A 701 1.14 -11.97 -6.11
CA VAL A 701 0.92 -11.71 -7.53
C VAL A 701 2.16 -12.15 -8.32
N GLY A 702 1.91 -12.94 -9.37
CA GLY A 702 2.96 -13.53 -10.19
C GLY A 702 3.34 -14.96 -9.80
N ASP A 703 2.95 -15.45 -8.61
CA ASP A 703 3.21 -16.83 -8.20
C ASP A 703 2.54 -17.84 -9.14
N ILE A 704 3.25 -18.92 -9.43
CA ILE A 704 2.72 -20.06 -10.14
C ILE A 704 2.20 -21.06 -9.13
N VAL A 705 0.92 -21.36 -9.19
CA VAL A 705 0.25 -22.25 -8.24
C VAL A 705 -0.43 -23.42 -8.96
N THR A 706 -0.43 -24.57 -8.31
CA THR A 706 -1.28 -25.69 -8.72
C THR A 706 -2.65 -25.53 -8.09
N VAL A 707 -3.69 -25.58 -8.93
CA VAL A 707 -5.07 -25.40 -8.50
C VAL A 707 -5.96 -26.51 -9.07
N TRP A 708 -7.02 -26.83 -8.35
CA TRP A 708 -8.06 -27.77 -8.77
C TRP A 708 -9.35 -27.02 -9.02
N VAL A 709 -10.01 -27.31 -10.14
CA VAL A 709 -11.30 -26.73 -10.48
C VAL A 709 -12.38 -27.32 -9.56
N THR A 710 -13.06 -26.47 -8.80
CA THR A 710 -14.12 -26.92 -7.87
C THR A 710 -15.51 -26.69 -8.39
N GLU A 711 -15.72 -25.65 -9.20
CA GLU A 711 -17.01 -25.29 -9.77
C GLU A 711 -16.82 -24.49 -11.05
N ILE A 712 -17.71 -24.69 -12.03
CA ILE A 712 -17.73 -23.96 -13.30
C ILE A 712 -19.13 -23.41 -13.52
N ASP A 713 -19.29 -22.10 -13.54
CA ASP A 713 -20.54 -21.43 -13.93
C ASP A 713 -20.42 -20.91 -15.36
N MET A 714 -20.84 -21.73 -16.32
CA MET A 714 -20.80 -21.40 -17.75
C MET A 714 -21.66 -20.17 -18.10
N LYS A 715 -22.73 -19.89 -17.35
CA LYS A 715 -23.63 -18.76 -17.63
C LYS A 715 -22.99 -17.41 -17.22
N LYS A 716 -22.31 -17.41 -16.09
CA LYS A 716 -21.61 -16.23 -15.56
C LYS A 716 -20.14 -16.20 -15.99
N GLY A 717 -19.63 -17.24 -16.63
CA GLY A 717 -18.24 -17.40 -17.03
C GLY A 717 -17.29 -17.44 -15.82
N ARG A 718 -17.71 -17.98 -14.68
CA ARG A 718 -16.89 -18.02 -13.44
C ARG A 718 -16.35 -19.40 -13.18
N VAL A 719 -15.10 -19.44 -12.71
CA VAL A 719 -14.43 -20.69 -12.29
C VAL A 719 -14.00 -20.52 -10.84
N SER A 720 -14.48 -21.42 -9.99
CA SER A 720 -14.01 -21.52 -8.60
C SER A 720 -12.89 -22.55 -8.54
N LEU A 721 -11.83 -22.19 -7.84
CA LEU A 721 -10.62 -22.97 -7.74
C LEU A 721 -10.28 -23.29 -6.27
N SER A 722 -9.46 -24.30 -6.06
CA SER A 722 -8.89 -24.66 -4.75
C SER A 722 -7.42 -24.98 -4.91
N MET A 723 -6.59 -24.50 -3.99
CA MET A 723 -5.19 -24.93 -3.83
C MET A 723 -5.07 -26.17 -2.91
N LEU A 724 -6.19 -26.61 -2.35
CA LEU A 724 -6.26 -27.85 -1.56
C LEU A 724 -6.71 -29.00 -2.47
N LEU A 725 -6.01 -30.13 -2.38
CA LEU A 725 -6.44 -31.37 -3.06
C LEU A 725 -7.94 -31.64 -2.79
N PRO A 726 -8.73 -31.97 -3.81
CA PRO A 726 -10.09 -32.44 -3.62
C PRO A 726 -10.06 -33.67 -2.70
N VAL A 727 -10.73 -33.60 -1.57
CA VAL A 727 -10.96 -34.78 -0.75
C VAL A 727 -11.90 -35.65 -1.56
N GLU A 728 -11.45 -36.83 -1.99
CA GLU A 728 -12.36 -37.82 -2.52
C GLU A 728 -13.51 -38.00 -1.52
N LYS A 729 -14.72 -37.69 -1.95
CA LYS A 729 -15.90 -38.09 -1.19
C LYS A 729 -15.91 -39.62 -1.22
N GLU A 730 -15.49 -40.25 -0.14
CA GLU A 730 -15.86 -41.64 0.11
C GLU A 730 -17.38 -41.75 0.00
N GLY A 731 -17.82 -42.55 -0.97
CA GLY A 731 -19.19 -42.77 -1.35
C GLY A 731 -20.06 -43.47 -0.30
#